data_469f027f20350675c1bb377d302bc062
#
_entry.id   469f027f20350675c1bb377d302bc062
#
_cell.length_a   1.000
_cell.length_b   1.000
_cell.length_c   1.000
_cell.angle_alpha   90.00
_cell.angle_beta   90.00
_cell.angle_gamma   90.00
#
_symmetry.space_group_name_H-M   'P 1'
#
loop_
_entity.id
_entity.type
_entity.pdbx_description
1 polymer ?
#
loop_
_entity_poly.entity_id
_entity_poly.type
_entity_poly.pdbx_seq_one_letter_code
_entity_poly.pdbx_strand_id
1 'polypeptide(L)'
;MPKRQDIRKVLIIGSGPIVIGQACEFDYSGTQACKALRGLGYEIVLVNSNPATIMTDPVMADETYIEPLNVETLAKIIAQSKPDALLPNLGGQSGLNLSSELYRTGVLEEHSVRIIGVSPDAIERGEDRLAFKETMNRLGIEMPRSEICYSVDQAAAVAAELGYPVVVRPAYTMGGTGGGIVYNREELGVVTERGIRASLVGQVLIEESVIGWEELELEVVRDAKDQMITVCFIENVDAMGVHTGDSFCTAPMLTIAPELQEKLQRYSYAIVEAIEVIGGTNIQFAHDPKTGRVTVIEINPRTSRSSALASKATGFPIAMVSSLLAGGLTLDEIPYWRDGTLEKYTPSGDYVVVKFARWAFEKFRDAQDRLGTQMRAVGEVMSIGKTYKEALQKAIRSLETGRYGLGFAKDFNKRPLDELMAMLKEPTSERQFIMYEALRKGATVEALHARTHIKAWFIEQMRELVELEEEILTYRGTWLKNALGGERLDITVGAGTPLIFRPEPPTGPIIPDELLARAKRDGFADAYLARLLGCAEHRVRAQGRMLGLAHGYEAVPVSGVEKAAYYYSTYNAPDTVPVSDRRKIMVLGGGPNRIGQGIEFDYCCVHAAFALREAGYESIMVNCNPETVSTDYDTSDKLYFEPLTVEDVLAIYRKERPEGVIVQFGGQTPLNIARDLEKAGVPIIGTSPDTIDLAEDRDRFREMMERLGIPMPEAGMAVNVEEARVLAERIGYPVMARPSYVLGGRGMEIIHDEDMLVRYVQAAVDVTPERPILIDKFLENAMECEADALADGTDAFVPAVMQHIEYAGVHSGDSACVIPPVSIPEKHLATINEYTKRIAIELGVVGLMNMQYAILDDVVYVLEANPRASRTVPLVSKVCNVQMAGLATRLMLGEKLCDLGLETKIIPYYGVKEAVFPFSMFPEVDPLLGPEMRSTGEVLGMADSFGLAFAKAEEAAGQLCPLDGTVLITVAERDRE
;
A
#
# COMPACT_ATOMS: atom_id res chain seq x y z
N MET A 1 -22.61 -6.08 -27.21
CA MET A 1 -23.14 -5.03 -26.36
C MET A 1 -23.24 -3.74 -27.15
N PRO A 2 -24.23 -2.87 -26.93
CA PRO A 2 -24.30 -1.57 -27.58
C PRO A 2 -23.12 -0.71 -27.15
N LYS A 3 -22.43 -0.06 -28.08
CA LYS A 3 -21.42 0.96 -27.85
C LYS A 3 -21.76 2.22 -28.58
N ARG A 4 -21.20 3.33 -28.18
CA ARG A 4 -21.36 4.61 -28.87
C ARG A 4 -20.73 4.55 -30.25
N GLN A 5 -21.53 4.77 -31.31
CA GLN A 5 -21.07 4.73 -32.70
C GLN A 5 -20.26 5.98 -33.10
N ASP A 6 -20.34 7.02 -32.30
CA ASP A 6 -19.71 8.32 -32.48
C ASP A 6 -18.32 8.43 -31.82
N ILE A 7 -17.84 7.37 -31.16
CA ILE A 7 -16.54 7.26 -30.51
C ILE A 7 -15.89 5.96 -30.96
N ARG A 8 -14.64 6.04 -31.38
CA ARG A 8 -13.81 4.89 -31.71
C ARG A 8 -12.60 4.76 -30.78
N LYS A 9 -11.94 5.89 -30.48
CA LYS A 9 -10.69 5.91 -29.71
C LYS A 9 -10.88 6.76 -28.43
N VAL A 10 -10.48 6.23 -27.29
CA VAL A 10 -10.61 6.86 -25.98
C VAL A 10 -9.23 7.07 -25.36
N LEU A 11 -8.96 8.31 -24.93
CA LEU A 11 -7.79 8.65 -24.11
C LEU A 11 -8.15 8.46 -22.62
N ILE A 12 -7.29 7.76 -21.91
CA ILE A 12 -7.34 7.59 -20.44
C ILE A 12 -6.11 8.28 -19.85
N ILE A 13 -6.32 9.18 -18.90
CA ILE A 13 -5.24 9.82 -18.14
C ILE A 13 -5.09 9.05 -16.83
N GLY A 14 -3.87 8.58 -16.53
CA GLY A 14 -3.53 7.95 -15.26
C GLY A 14 -3.36 8.95 -14.12
N SER A 15 -2.95 8.46 -12.97
CA SER A 15 -2.82 9.26 -11.74
C SER A 15 -1.42 9.84 -11.51
N GLY A 16 -0.44 9.46 -12.32
CA GLY A 16 0.96 9.82 -12.06
C GLY A 16 1.62 8.90 -11.02
N PRO A 17 2.61 9.40 -10.28
CA PRO A 17 3.31 8.63 -9.26
C PRO A 17 2.42 8.34 -8.05
N ILE A 18 2.82 7.35 -7.25
CA ILE A 18 2.20 7.09 -5.95
C ILE A 18 2.64 8.16 -4.97
N VAL A 19 1.67 8.88 -4.41
CA VAL A 19 1.84 9.87 -3.36
C VAL A 19 0.86 9.59 -2.22
N ILE A 20 1.13 10.13 -1.02
CA ILE A 20 0.16 10.07 0.08
C ILE A 20 -1.13 10.79 -0.36
N GLY A 21 -2.25 10.07 -0.36
CA GLY A 21 -3.55 10.55 -0.82
C GLY A 21 -3.94 10.13 -2.22
N GLN A 22 -3.01 9.63 -3.04
CA GLN A 22 -3.26 9.11 -4.39
C GLN A 22 -2.31 7.95 -4.68
N ALA A 23 -2.71 6.74 -4.34
CA ALA A 23 -1.87 5.54 -4.36
C ALA A 23 -2.29 4.54 -5.47
N CYS A 24 -2.15 3.24 -5.22
CA CYS A 24 -2.31 2.21 -6.26
C CYS A 24 -3.78 1.90 -6.62
N GLU A 25 -4.76 2.44 -5.91
CA GLU A 25 -6.18 2.34 -6.26
C GLU A 25 -6.50 2.88 -7.67
N PHE A 26 -5.66 3.77 -8.19
CA PHE A 26 -5.83 4.31 -9.53
C PHE A 26 -5.17 3.45 -10.60
N ASP A 27 -4.17 2.64 -10.27
CA ASP A 27 -3.71 1.58 -11.18
C ASP A 27 -4.80 0.53 -11.39
N TYR A 28 -5.43 0.10 -10.29
CA TYR A 28 -6.63 -0.74 -10.35
C TYR A 28 -7.71 -0.13 -11.26
N SER A 29 -8.08 1.14 -11.01
CA SER A 29 -9.15 1.81 -11.77
C SER A 29 -8.80 1.95 -13.25
N GLY A 30 -7.58 2.37 -13.57
CA GLY A 30 -7.10 2.53 -14.95
C GLY A 30 -7.01 1.20 -15.71
N THR A 31 -6.53 0.16 -15.04
CA THR A 31 -6.45 -1.20 -15.60
C THR A 31 -7.86 -1.72 -15.94
N GLN A 32 -8.82 -1.56 -15.02
CA GLN A 32 -10.21 -1.96 -15.24
C GLN A 32 -10.87 -1.14 -16.36
N ALA A 33 -10.54 0.16 -16.47
CA ALA A 33 -11.02 1.00 -17.56
C ALA A 33 -10.55 0.51 -18.93
N CYS A 34 -9.26 0.22 -19.06
CA CYS A 34 -8.68 -0.31 -20.29
C CYS A 34 -9.38 -1.61 -20.71
N LYS A 35 -9.54 -2.56 -19.76
CA LYS A 35 -10.20 -3.84 -20.02
C LYS A 35 -11.67 -3.66 -20.42
N ALA A 36 -12.43 -2.85 -19.69
CA ALA A 36 -13.86 -2.63 -19.92
C ALA A 36 -14.13 -1.97 -21.28
N LEU A 37 -13.42 -0.90 -21.61
CA LEU A 37 -13.60 -0.17 -22.87
C LEU A 37 -13.12 -0.99 -24.07
N ARG A 38 -11.99 -1.71 -23.95
CA ARG A 38 -11.53 -2.64 -24.97
C ARG A 38 -12.55 -3.75 -25.22
N GLY A 39 -13.19 -4.28 -24.14
CA GLY A 39 -14.28 -5.24 -24.24
C GLY A 39 -15.50 -4.72 -25.00
N LEU A 40 -15.75 -3.42 -24.99
CA LEU A 40 -16.75 -2.74 -25.82
C LEU A 40 -16.28 -2.44 -27.24
N GLY A 41 -15.00 -2.73 -27.57
CA GLY A 41 -14.39 -2.56 -28.89
C GLY A 41 -13.89 -1.14 -29.19
N TYR A 42 -13.57 -0.36 -28.15
CA TYR A 42 -12.84 0.92 -28.29
C TYR A 42 -11.34 0.68 -28.43
N GLU A 43 -10.68 1.53 -29.20
CA GLU A 43 -9.22 1.70 -29.18
C GLU A 43 -8.83 2.56 -27.97
N ILE A 44 -7.77 2.19 -27.26
CA ILE A 44 -7.36 2.82 -26.01
C ILE A 44 -6.00 3.50 -26.19
N VAL A 45 -5.96 4.78 -25.86
CA VAL A 45 -4.72 5.55 -25.65
C VAL A 45 -4.60 5.76 -24.14
N LEU A 46 -3.48 5.36 -23.58
CA LEU A 46 -3.21 5.56 -22.16
C LEU A 46 -1.99 6.45 -21.96
N VAL A 47 -2.08 7.39 -21.02
CA VAL A 47 -0.92 8.18 -20.59
C VAL A 47 -0.79 8.12 -19.07
N ASN A 48 0.41 7.79 -18.60
CA ASN A 48 0.77 7.83 -17.18
C ASN A 48 2.29 7.96 -17.05
N SER A 49 2.79 8.61 -15.99
CA SER A 49 4.23 8.76 -15.75
C SER A 49 4.84 7.65 -14.90
N ASN A 50 4.02 6.80 -14.27
CA ASN A 50 4.48 5.76 -13.35
C ASN A 50 4.79 4.44 -14.09
N PRO A 51 6.07 3.98 -14.11
CA PRO A 51 6.45 2.75 -14.78
C PRO A 51 6.02 1.48 -14.05
N ALA A 52 5.74 1.57 -12.73
CA ALA A 52 5.43 0.41 -11.90
C ALA A 52 3.97 -0.06 -12.03
N THR A 53 3.11 0.70 -12.71
CA THR A 53 1.69 0.38 -12.86
C THR A 53 1.42 -0.72 -13.89
N ILE A 54 0.38 -1.53 -13.64
CA ILE A 54 -0.15 -2.51 -14.61
C ILE A 54 -0.81 -1.79 -15.79
N MET A 55 -1.51 -0.67 -15.55
CA MET A 55 -2.17 0.06 -16.65
C MET A 55 -1.20 0.49 -17.74
N THR A 56 0.07 0.80 -17.41
CA THR A 56 1.09 1.19 -18.40
C THR A 56 1.80 0.00 -19.06
N ASP A 57 1.35 -1.23 -18.78
CA ASP A 57 1.87 -2.40 -19.50
C ASP A 57 1.40 -2.37 -20.95
N PRO A 58 2.27 -2.71 -21.93
CA PRO A 58 1.94 -2.68 -23.36
C PRO A 58 0.72 -3.50 -23.78
N VAL A 59 0.32 -4.50 -22.98
CA VAL A 59 -0.87 -5.32 -23.27
C VAL A 59 -2.19 -4.65 -22.86
N MET A 60 -2.14 -3.57 -22.08
CA MET A 60 -3.34 -2.92 -21.54
C MET A 60 -4.00 -1.94 -22.49
N ALA A 61 -3.24 -1.21 -23.29
CA ALA A 61 -3.74 -0.21 -24.24
C ALA A 61 -3.18 -0.45 -25.65
N ASP A 62 -3.82 0.15 -26.67
CA ASP A 62 -3.36 0.08 -28.05
C ASP A 62 -2.18 1.05 -28.29
N GLU A 63 -2.20 2.19 -27.57
CA GLU A 63 -1.11 3.14 -27.48
C GLU A 63 -0.86 3.48 -26.02
N THR A 64 0.37 3.30 -25.51
CA THR A 64 0.76 3.65 -24.13
C THR A 64 1.86 4.71 -24.16
N TYR A 65 1.64 5.80 -23.47
CA TYR A 65 2.60 6.89 -23.29
C TYR A 65 3.05 6.93 -21.82
N ILE A 66 4.34 6.75 -21.58
CA ILE A 66 4.95 6.99 -20.27
C ILE A 66 5.59 8.37 -20.32
N GLU A 67 4.83 9.37 -19.92
CA GLU A 67 5.17 10.78 -20.11
C GLU A 67 4.71 11.62 -18.89
N PRO A 68 5.31 12.80 -18.67
CA PRO A 68 4.84 13.72 -17.63
C PRO A 68 3.37 14.10 -17.83
N LEU A 69 2.62 14.14 -16.75
CA LEU A 69 1.19 14.48 -16.78
C LEU A 69 1.00 16.01 -16.65
N ASN A 70 1.09 16.71 -17.78
CA ASN A 70 0.81 18.14 -17.88
C ASN A 70 0.07 18.47 -19.18
N VAL A 71 -0.47 19.69 -19.29
CA VAL A 71 -1.29 20.11 -20.43
C VAL A 71 -0.51 20.11 -21.74
N GLU A 72 0.75 20.55 -21.74
CA GLU A 72 1.58 20.63 -22.94
C GLU A 72 1.84 19.23 -23.53
N THR A 73 2.22 18.28 -22.69
CA THR A 73 2.45 16.89 -23.08
C THR A 73 1.17 16.22 -23.56
N LEU A 74 0.07 16.40 -22.84
CA LEU A 74 -1.23 15.86 -23.21
C LEU A 74 -1.74 16.43 -24.53
N ALA A 75 -1.56 17.73 -24.77
CA ALA A 75 -1.92 18.37 -26.06
C ALA A 75 -1.16 17.74 -27.23
N LYS A 76 0.15 17.47 -27.06
CA LYS A 76 0.97 16.77 -28.07
C LYS A 76 0.46 15.35 -28.34
N ILE A 77 0.14 14.60 -27.28
CA ILE A 77 -0.40 13.23 -27.38
C ILE A 77 -1.76 13.27 -28.09
N ILE A 78 -2.66 14.17 -27.71
CA ILE A 78 -3.97 14.35 -28.34
C ILE A 78 -3.82 14.65 -29.86
N ALA A 79 -2.93 15.58 -30.22
CA ALA A 79 -2.66 15.94 -31.62
C ALA A 79 -2.12 14.75 -32.44
N GLN A 80 -1.30 13.88 -31.81
CA GLN A 80 -0.70 12.72 -32.44
C GLN A 80 -1.67 11.55 -32.55
N SER A 81 -2.28 11.13 -31.41
CA SER A 81 -3.13 9.92 -31.31
C SER A 81 -4.56 10.16 -31.79
N LYS A 82 -5.01 11.41 -31.79
CA LYS A 82 -6.36 11.86 -32.24
C LYS A 82 -7.49 11.04 -31.61
N PRO A 83 -7.61 11.02 -30.27
CA PRO A 83 -8.72 10.35 -29.62
C PRO A 83 -10.04 11.10 -29.89
N ASP A 84 -11.15 10.38 -29.96
CA ASP A 84 -12.48 10.97 -30.08
C ASP A 84 -13.03 11.42 -28.71
N ALA A 85 -12.55 10.78 -27.63
CA ALA A 85 -13.01 11.03 -26.28
C ALA A 85 -11.89 10.93 -25.25
N LEU A 86 -12.10 11.61 -24.11
CA LEU A 86 -11.27 11.59 -22.90
C LEU A 86 -12.09 11.07 -21.74
N LEU A 87 -11.56 10.08 -21.01
CA LEU A 87 -12.13 9.55 -19.77
C LEU A 87 -11.25 9.97 -18.58
N PRO A 88 -11.66 10.98 -17.77
CA PRO A 88 -10.80 11.55 -16.74
C PRO A 88 -10.98 10.94 -15.35
N ASN A 89 -12.17 10.40 -15.01
CA ASN A 89 -12.59 10.11 -13.64
C ASN A 89 -12.01 8.83 -13.03
N LEU A 90 -11.08 8.16 -13.72
CA LEU A 90 -10.40 6.96 -13.24
C LEU A 90 -8.92 7.19 -12.93
N GLY A 91 -8.38 8.36 -13.26
CA GLY A 91 -7.02 8.81 -12.96
C GLY A 91 -6.88 9.67 -11.69
N GLY A 92 -7.81 9.54 -10.76
CA GLY A 92 -7.81 10.31 -9.52
C GLY A 92 -8.00 11.81 -9.74
N GLN A 93 -7.50 12.60 -8.79
CA GLN A 93 -7.58 14.06 -8.87
C GLN A 93 -6.74 14.62 -10.03
N SER A 94 -5.61 14.00 -10.31
CA SER A 94 -4.74 14.41 -11.43
C SER A 94 -5.49 14.34 -12.77
N GLY A 95 -6.20 13.25 -13.03
CA GLY A 95 -7.02 13.09 -14.23
C GLY A 95 -8.12 14.15 -14.37
N LEU A 96 -8.82 14.46 -13.27
CA LEU A 96 -9.86 15.50 -13.25
C LEU A 96 -9.29 16.89 -13.49
N ASN A 97 -8.23 17.27 -12.77
CA ASN A 97 -7.60 18.59 -12.89
C ASN A 97 -7.09 18.85 -14.30
N LEU A 98 -6.37 17.87 -14.88
CA LEU A 98 -5.83 17.97 -16.23
C LEU A 98 -6.93 18.04 -17.30
N SER A 99 -8.03 17.30 -17.13
CA SER A 99 -9.15 17.35 -18.07
C SER A 99 -9.85 18.72 -18.05
N SER A 100 -10.02 19.31 -16.86
CA SER A 100 -10.56 20.67 -16.71
C SER A 100 -9.64 21.73 -17.32
N GLU A 101 -8.34 21.58 -17.18
CA GLU A 101 -7.36 22.50 -17.74
C GLU A 101 -7.26 22.39 -19.26
N LEU A 102 -7.26 21.17 -19.81
CA LEU A 102 -7.34 20.92 -21.27
C LEU A 102 -8.61 21.51 -21.88
N TYR A 103 -9.73 21.45 -21.16
CA TYR A 103 -10.98 22.08 -21.57
C TYR A 103 -10.87 23.61 -21.58
N ARG A 104 -10.40 24.21 -20.45
CA ARG A 104 -10.25 25.67 -20.31
C ARG A 104 -9.27 26.29 -21.31
N THR A 105 -8.20 25.57 -21.64
CA THR A 105 -7.19 26.01 -22.64
C THR A 105 -7.63 25.84 -24.08
N GLY A 106 -8.79 25.22 -24.34
CA GLY A 106 -9.34 25.01 -25.68
C GLY A 106 -8.74 23.83 -26.43
N VAL A 107 -7.80 23.09 -25.87
CA VAL A 107 -7.13 21.94 -26.53
C VAL A 107 -8.14 20.88 -26.97
N LEU A 108 -9.11 20.57 -26.11
CA LEU A 108 -10.15 19.57 -26.43
C LEU A 108 -11.06 20.01 -27.56
N GLU A 109 -11.41 21.30 -27.63
CA GLU A 109 -12.21 21.88 -28.71
C GLU A 109 -11.46 21.89 -30.03
N GLU A 110 -10.18 22.31 -30.03
CA GLU A 110 -9.30 22.34 -31.21
C GLU A 110 -9.19 20.96 -31.85
N HIS A 111 -9.08 19.90 -31.06
CA HIS A 111 -8.94 18.53 -31.53
C HIS A 111 -10.24 17.74 -31.61
N SER A 112 -11.39 18.37 -31.31
CA SER A 112 -12.72 17.74 -31.28
C SER A 112 -12.84 16.55 -30.33
N VAL A 113 -12.14 16.60 -29.20
CA VAL A 113 -12.16 15.55 -28.17
C VAL A 113 -13.28 15.82 -27.16
N ARG A 114 -14.14 14.84 -26.94
CA ARG A 114 -15.26 14.94 -25.96
C ARG A 114 -14.86 14.31 -24.64
N ILE A 115 -15.22 14.94 -23.54
CA ILE A 115 -15.11 14.31 -22.21
C ILE A 115 -16.30 13.37 -22.03
N ILE A 116 -16.03 12.13 -21.58
CA ILE A 116 -17.03 11.11 -21.25
C ILE A 116 -16.93 10.75 -19.76
N GLY A 117 -18.04 10.29 -19.18
CA GLY A 117 -18.13 10.02 -17.74
C GLY A 117 -18.51 11.27 -16.95
N VAL A 118 -17.54 12.12 -16.65
CA VAL A 118 -17.76 13.34 -15.86
C VAL A 118 -17.45 14.57 -16.70
N SER A 119 -18.45 15.45 -16.93
CA SER A 119 -18.29 16.69 -17.69
C SER A 119 -17.47 17.74 -16.95
N PRO A 120 -16.85 18.71 -17.63
CA PRO A 120 -16.10 19.79 -16.98
C PRO A 120 -16.98 20.59 -16.00
N ASP A 121 -18.23 20.83 -16.34
CA ASP A 121 -19.19 21.50 -15.49
C ASP A 121 -19.56 20.66 -14.24
N ALA A 122 -19.67 19.36 -14.38
CA ALA A 122 -19.84 18.45 -13.24
C ALA A 122 -18.61 18.43 -12.31
N ILE A 123 -17.41 18.47 -12.87
CA ILE A 123 -16.16 18.59 -12.10
C ILE A 123 -16.16 19.90 -11.32
N GLU A 124 -16.47 21.03 -11.98
CA GLU A 124 -16.51 22.35 -11.34
C GLU A 124 -17.56 22.42 -10.23
N ARG A 125 -18.78 21.92 -10.47
CA ARG A 125 -19.85 21.88 -9.45
C ARG A 125 -19.51 20.96 -8.27
N GLY A 126 -18.71 19.91 -8.46
CA GLY A 126 -18.29 19.02 -7.40
C GLY A 126 -17.08 19.49 -6.61
N GLU A 127 -16.08 20.08 -7.29
CA GLU A 127 -14.78 20.43 -6.72
C GLU A 127 -14.69 21.90 -6.27
N ASP A 128 -15.39 22.83 -6.94
CA ASP A 128 -15.44 24.22 -6.50
C ASP A 128 -16.38 24.36 -5.30
N ARG A 129 -15.81 24.80 -4.18
CA ARG A 129 -16.52 24.89 -2.90
C ARG A 129 -17.73 25.84 -2.94
N LEU A 130 -17.67 26.90 -3.72
CA LEU A 130 -18.79 27.85 -3.86
C LEU A 130 -19.92 27.24 -4.71
N ALA A 131 -19.58 26.70 -5.87
CA ALA A 131 -20.53 26.05 -6.76
C ALA A 131 -21.21 24.84 -6.07
N PHE A 132 -20.44 24.07 -5.30
CA PHE A 132 -20.96 22.98 -4.49
C PHE A 132 -21.92 23.47 -3.40
N LYS A 133 -21.54 24.52 -2.64
CA LYS A 133 -22.36 25.13 -1.59
C LYS A 133 -23.68 25.68 -2.17
N GLU A 134 -23.63 26.35 -3.32
CA GLU A 134 -24.83 26.85 -4.02
C GLU A 134 -25.76 25.70 -4.46
N THR A 135 -25.17 24.59 -4.93
CA THR A 135 -25.92 23.39 -5.32
C THR A 135 -26.58 22.75 -4.10
N MET A 136 -25.88 22.60 -2.98
CA MET A 136 -26.45 22.06 -1.73
C MET A 136 -27.57 22.94 -1.18
N ASN A 137 -27.42 24.26 -1.23
CA ASN A 137 -28.44 25.19 -0.82
C ASN A 137 -29.73 25.05 -1.67
N ARG A 138 -29.59 24.84 -3.00
CA ARG A 138 -30.77 24.60 -3.89
C ARG A 138 -31.46 23.29 -3.55
N LEU A 139 -30.72 22.28 -3.13
CA LEU A 139 -31.26 20.98 -2.72
C LEU A 139 -31.86 20.99 -1.29
N GLY A 140 -31.60 22.03 -0.52
CA GLY A 140 -31.93 22.06 0.92
C GLY A 140 -31.14 21.06 1.77
N ILE A 141 -29.94 20.70 1.33
CA ILE A 141 -29.04 19.81 2.05
C ILE A 141 -28.01 20.67 2.81
N GLU A 142 -27.87 20.40 4.09
CA GLU A 142 -26.98 21.20 4.93
C GLU A 142 -25.51 20.87 4.65
N MET A 143 -24.69 21.91 4.68
CA MET A 143 -23.22 21.85 4.78
C MET A 143 -22.77 22.48 6.10
N PRO A 144 -21.55 22.22 6.58
CA PRO A 144 -20.95 23.01 7.64
C PRO A 144 -20.98 24.50 7.27
N ARG A 145 -21.30 25.37 8.24
CA ARG A 145 -21.31 26.82 8.01
C ARG A 145 -19.89 27.26 7.65
N SER A 146 -19.76 28.03 6.58
CA SER A 146 -18.44 28.35 6.04
C SER A 146 -18.46 29.62 5.21
N GLU A 147 -17.31 30.31 5.13
CA GLU A 147 -17.10 31.45 4.24
C GLU A 147 -15.72 31.40 3.60
N ILE A 148 -15.66 31.90 2.36
CA ILE A 148 -14.42 32.00 1.58
C ILE A 148 -13.62 33.21 2.02
N CYS A 149 -12.31 33.02 2.18
CA CYS A 149 -11.37 34.04 2.59
C CYS A 149 -10.13 34.05 1.68
N TYR A 150 -9.67 35.25 1.37
CA TYR A 150 -8.46 35.51 0.58
C TYR A 150 -7.34 36.15 1.42
N SER A 151 -7.61 36.39 2.70
CA SER A 151 -6.64 36.94 3.63
C SER A 151 -6.85 36.45 5.06
N VAL A 152 -5.81 36.56 5.87
CA VAL A 152 -5.85 36.20 7.29
C VAL A 152 -6.88 37.07 8.06
N ASP A 153 -7.01 38.37 7.72
CA ASP A 153 -7.96 39.24 8.38
C ASP A 153 -9.43 38.85 8.11
N GLN A 154 -9.74 38.45 6.85
CA GLN A 154 -11.06 37.91 6.53
C GLN A 154 -11.33 36.62 7.30
N ALA A 155 -10.34 35.70 7.33
CA ALA A 155 -10.44 34.45 8.06
C ALA A 155 -10.69 34.67 9.57
N ALA A 156 -10.01 35.66 10.16
CA ALA A 156 -10.18 36.02 11.57
C ALA A 156 -11.58 36.56 11.88
N ALA A 157 -12.18 37.33 10.98
CA ALA A 157 -13.55 37.83 11.13
C ALA A 157 -14.56 36.67 11.08
N VAL A 158 -14.42 35.78 10.10
CA VAL A 158 -15.29 34.59 9.95
C VAL A 158 -15.14 33.64 11.15
N ALA A 159 -13.92 33.35 11.59
CA ALA A 159 -13.69 32.48 12.74
C ALA A 159 -14.29 33.06 14.04
N ALA A 160 -14.30 34.39 14.20
CA ALA A 160 -14.93 35.03 15.34
C ALA A 160 -16.47 34.88 15.36
N GLU A 161 -17.09 34.79 14.17
CA GLU A 161 -18.53 34.56 14.03
C GLU A 161 -18.88 33.08 14.24
N LEU A 162 -18.11 32.16 13.65
CA LEU A 162 -18.34 30.70 13.74
C LEU A 162 -18.05 30.15 15.13
N GLY A 163 -17.04 30.72 15.83
CA GLY A 163 -16.51 30.19 17.08
C GLY A 163 -15.46 29.09 16.86
N TYR A 164 -14.43 29.04 17.72
CA TYR A 164 -13.41 28.00 17.67
C TYR A 164 -13.88 26.69 18.28
N PRO A 165 -13.39 25.53 17.80
CA PRO A 165 -12.45 25.36 16.70
C PRO A 165 -13.09 25.59 15.32
N VAL A 166 -12.26 26.03 14.35
CA VAL A 166 -12.64 26.14 12.94
C VAL A 166 -11.72 25.29 12.07
N VAL A 167 -12.15 24.95 10.87
CA VAL A 167 -11.35 24.24 9.86
C VAL A 167 -10.95 25.20 8.77
N VAL A 168 -9.68 25.21 8.40
CA VAL A 168 -9.14 25.94 7.25
C VAL A 168 -8.96 24.92 6.13
N ARG A 169 -9.64 25.14 4.99
CA ARG A 169 -9.53 24.27 3.81
C ARG A 169 -9.08 25.08 2.60
N PRO A 170 -7.86 24.84 2.09
CA PRO A 170 -7.43 25.43 0.83
C PRO A 170 -8.22 24.87 -0.34
N ALA A 171 -8.51 25.71 -1.35
CA ALA A 171 -9.17 25.28 -2.56
C ALA A 171 -8.22 24.51 -3.49
N TYR A 172 -8.71 23.50 -4.19
CA TYR A 172 -7.99 22.70 -5.21
C TYR A 172 -6.72 21.99 -4.70
N THR A 173 -6.72 21.52 -3.43
CA THR A 173 -5.61 20.75 -2.84
C THR A 173 -6.00 19.30 -2.58
N MET A 174 -5.02 18.38 -2.67
CA MET A 174 -5.22 16.96 -2.43
C MET A 174 -4.97 16.60 -0.96
N GLY A 175 -5.72 15.62 -0.42
CA GLY A 175 -5.47 15.03 0.89
C GLY A 175 -5.44 16.02 2.06
N GLY A 176 -6.11 17.19 1.94
CA GLY A 176 -6.12 18.22 2.97
C GLY A 176 -4.84 19.05 3.08
N THR A 177 -3.96 19.00 2.07
CA THR A 177 -2.68 19.73 2.05
C THR A 177 -2.87 21.23 2.32
N GLY A 178 -2.06 21.78 3.24
CA GLY A 178 -2.10 23.20 3.61
C GLY A 178 -3.23 23.60 4.55
N GLY A 179 -4.24 22.73 4.74
CA GLY A 179 -5.35 22.93 5.65
C GLY A 179 -5.05 22.51 7.08
N GLY A 180 -6.05 22.62 7.96
CA GLY A 180 -5.97 22.14 9.33
C GLY A 180 -7.08 22.63 10.22
N ILE A 181 -7.17 22.01 11.40
CA ILE A 181 -8.07 22.43 12.48
C ILE A 181 -7.35 23.48 13.30
N VAL A 182 -8.06 24.52 13.67
CA VAL A 182 -7.51 25.69 14.38
C VAL A 182 -8.33 25.95 15.62
N TYR A 183 -7.66 26.05 16.75
CA TYR A 183 -8.29 26.19 18.07
C TYR A 183 -8.28 27.61 18.61
N ASN A 184 -7.46 28.49 18.03
CA ASN A 184 -7.29 29.87 18.49
C ASN A 184 -6.84 30.79 17.35
N ARG A 185 -6.81 32.11 17.64
CA ARG A 185 -6.50 33.13 16.64
C ARG A 185 -5.05 33.09 16.15
N GLU A 186 -4.11 32.72 17.01
CA GLU A 186 -2.68 32.64 16.68
C GLU A 186 -2.44 31.54 15.65
N GLU A 187 -2.99 30.35 15.90
CA GLU A 187 -2.94 29.21 14.97
C GLU A 187 -3.63 29.55 13.65
N LEU A 188 -4.78 30.26 13.69
CA LEU A 188 -5.52 30.65 12.50
C LEU A 188 -4.66 31.42 11.51
N GLY A 189 -3.86 32.38 11.99
CA GLY A 189 -2.98 33.20 11.14
C GLY A 189 -2.00 32.33 10.36
N VAL A 190 -1.31 31.43 11.06
CA VAL A 190 -0.29 30.54 10.47
C VAL A 190 -0.91 29.56 9.46
N VAL A 191 -2.00 28.89 9.85
CA VAL A 191 -2.64 27.88 8.98
C VAL A 191 -3.30 28.52 7.77
N THR A 192 -3.95 29.67 7.94
CA THR A 192 -4.58 30.42 6.83
C THR A 192 -3.53 30.88 5.81
N GLU A 193 -2.40 31.45 6.26
CA GLU A 193 -1.34 31.89 5.36
C GLU A 193 -0.75 30.72 4.57
N ARG A 194 -0.49 29.59 5.23
CA ARG A 194 -0.04 28.34 4.60
C ARG A 194 -1.07 27.82 3.59
N GLY A 195 -2.36 27.84 3.96
CA GLY A 195 -3.46 27.41 3.09
C GLY A 195 -3.62 28.26 1.83
N ILE A 196 -3.51 29.58 1.95
CA ILE A 196 -3.54 30.51 0.81
C ILE A 196 -2.39 30.24 -0.15
N ARG A 197 -1.19 29.97 0.36
CA ARG A 197 -0.02 29.64 -0.47
C ARG A 197 -0.17 28.26 -1.14
N ALA A 198 -0.79 27.29 -0.48
CA ALA A 198 -1.00 25.95 -1.04
C ALA A 198 -2.11 25.92 -2.09
N SER A 199 -3.05 26.86 -2.06
CA SER A 199 -4.16 26.95 -3.00
C SER A 199 -3.72 27.49 -4.35
N LEU A 200 -4.08 26.79 -5.44
CA LEU A 200 -3.81 27.24 -6.81
C LEU A 200 -4.46 28.59 -7.16
N VAL A 201 -5.51 28.97 -6.44
CA VAL A 201 -6.28 30.19 -6.65
C VAL A 201 -6.16 31.19 -5.49
N GLY A 202 -5.27 30.94 -4.52
CA GLY A 202 -5.04 31.81 -3.36
C GLY A 202 -6.26 31.93 -2.43
N GLN A 203 -7.06 30.89 -2.30
CA GLN A 203 -8.34 30.88 -1.61
C GLN A 203 -8.38 29.82 -0.51
N VAL A 204 -8.92 30.18 0.64
CA VAL A 204 -9.23 29.24 1.73
C VAL A 204 -10.69 29.38 2.14
N LEU A 205 -11.30 28.26 2.55
CA LEU A 205 -12.58 28.20 3.21
C LEU A 205 -12.34 28.14 4.72
N ILE A 206 -13.03 28.98 5.48
CA ILE A 206 -13.09 28.89 6.95
C ILE A 206 -14.45 28.27 7.30
N GLU A 207 -14.43 27.13 7.96
CA GLU A 207 -15.59 26.27 8.15
C GLU A 207 -15.80 25.93 9.63
N GLU A 208 -17.07 25.84 10.08
CA GLU A 208 -17.38 25.35 11.42
C GLU A 208 -16.82 23.93 11.61
N SER A 209 -16.30 23.67 12.80
CA SER A 209 -15.76 22.32 13.09
C SER A 209 -16.88 21.35 13.42
N VAL A 210 -16.84 20.20 12.76
CA VAL A 210 -17.67 19.03 13.04
C VAL A 210 -16.86 17.94 13.76
N ILE A 211 -15.77 18.30 14.45
CA ILE A 211 -14.94 17.37 15.22
C ILE A 211 -15.81 16.57 16.19
N GLY A 212 -15.57 15.27 16.24
CA GLY A 212 -16.24 14.33 17.13
C GLY A 212 -17.62 13.90 16.63
N TRP A 213 -18.07 14.36 15.45
CA TRP A 213 -19.26 13.81 14.79
C TRP A 213 -18.92 12.47 14.13
N GLU A 214 -19.93 11.68 13.84
CA GLU A 214 -19.77 10.43 13.09
C GLU A 214 -19.46 10.74 11.63
N GLU A 215 -18.47 10.06 11.06
CA GLU A 215 -18.12 10.16 9.64
C GLU A 215 -18.68 8.97 8.87
N LEU A 216 -19.46 9.27 7.84
CA LEU A 216 -20.22 8.30 7.07
C LEU A 216 -20.01 8.53 5.58
N GLU A 217 -19.86 7.46 4.79
CA GLU A 217 -19.64 7.56 3.36
C GLU A 217 -20.59 6.65 2.58
N LEU A 218 -21.00 7.10 1.40
CA LEU A 218 -21.73 6.31 0.44
C LEU A 218 -21.00 6.29 -0.90
N GLU A 219 -20.89 5.10 -1.47
CA GLU A 219 -20.48 4.92 -2.86
C GLU A 219 -21.73 4.73 -3.72
N VAL A 220 -21.93 5.62 -4.68
CA VAL A 220 -23.11 5.66 -5.56
C VAL A 220 -22.66 5.57 -7.01
N VAL A 221 -23.42 4.86 -7.82
CA VAL A 221 -23.23 4.82 -9.28
C VAL A 221 -24.50 5.32 -9.97
N ARG A 222 -24.32 6.22 -10.96
CA ARG A 222 -25.39 6.78 -11.80
C ARG A 222 -25.07 6.58 -13.27
N ASP A 223 -26.09 6.25 -14.07
CA ASP A 223 -25.97 6.13 -15.53
C ASP A 223 -26.61 7.30 -16.30
N ALA A 224 -26.55 7.24 -17.62
CA ALA A 224 -27.08 8.28 -18.50
C ALA A 224 -28.63 8.31 -18.59
N LYS A 225 -29.31 7.32 -18.00
CA LYS A 225 -30.80 7.28 -17.88
C LYS A 225 -31.28 7.75 -16.49
N ASP A 226 -30.39 8.34 -15.68
CA ASP A 226 -30.70 8.71 -14.28
C ASP A 226 -31.02 7.52 -13.38
N GLN A 227 -30.65 6.28 -13.77
CA GLN A 227 -30.70 5.13 -12.89
C GLN A 227 -29.57 5.25 -11.89
N MET A 228 -29.88 5.05 -10.60
CA MET A 228 -28.89 5.18 -9.52
C MET A 228 -28.96 3.99 -8.57
N ILE A 229 -27.80 3.56 -8.10
CA ILE A 229 -27.65 2.52 -7.09
C ILE A 229 -26.67 2.95 -6.02
N THR A 230 -26.89 2.53 -4.78
CA THR A 230 -25.89 2.60 -3.71
C THR A 230 -25.12 1.32 -3.69
N VAL A 231 -23.80 1.41 -3.95
CA VAL A 231 -22.90 0.25 -3.97
C VAL A 231 -22.56 -0.18 -2.55
N CYS A 232 -22.24 0.78 -1.69
CA CYS A 232 -21.75 0.51 -0.34
C CYS A 232 -22.12 1.64 0.63
N PHE A 233 -22.42 1.25 1.86
CA PHE A 233 -22.53 2.12 3.02
C PHE A 233 -21.32 1.89 3.91
N ILE A 234 -20.51 2.92 4.14
CA ILE A 234 -19.25 2.84 4.89
C ILE A 234 -19.37 3.67 6.18
N GLU A 235 -19.07 3.04 7.32
CA GLU A 235 -19.03 3.70 8.62
C GLU A 235 -17.57 3.82 9.08
N ASN A 236 -17.09 5.05 9.28
CA ASN A 236 -15.78 5.29 9.86
C ASN A 236 -15.83 5.07 11.37
N VAL A 237 -14.85 4.35 11.91
CA VAL A 237 -14.75 4.05 13.36
C VAL A 237 -14.21 5.26 14.11
N ASP A 238 -13.23 5.95 13.53
CA ASP A 238 -12.77 7.23 14.04
C ASP A 238 -13.80 8.32 13.74
N ALA A 239 -13.98 9.23 14.68
CA ALA A 239 -14.85 10.37 14.50
C ALA A 239 -14.22 11.43 13.57
N MET A 240 -15.04 12.35 13.07
CA MET A 240 -14.58 13.52 12.31
C MET A 240 -13.45 14.24 13.03
N GLY A 241 -12.40 14.57 12.27
CA GLY A 241 -11.14 15.14 12.75
C GLY A 241 -9.93 14.29 12.41
N VAL A 242 -10.11 12.99 12.13
CA VAL A 242 -9.15 12.10 11.48
C VAL A 242 -9.54 11.97 10.02
N HIS A 243 -8.60 12.10 9.09
CA HIS A 243 -8.89 11.96 7.66
C HIS A 243 -9.41 10.54 7.36
N THR A 244 -10.42 10.41 6.50
CA THR A 244 -11.07 9.11 6.19
C THR A 244 -10.07 8.06 5.70
N GLY A 245 -9.01 8.45 4.98
CA GLY A 245 -7.92 7.55 4.57
C GLY A 245 -7.11 6.97 5.75
N ASP A 246 -7.05 7.68 6.88
CA ASP A 246 -6.36 7.27 8.11
C ASP A 246 -7.30 6.59 9.12
N SER A 247 -8.62 6.70 8.92
CA SER A 247 -9.63 6.09 9.77
C SER A 247 -9.74 4.59 9.53
N PHE A 248 -10.08 3.85 10.57
CA PHE A 248 -10.67 2.53 10.38
C PHE A 248 -12.08 2.70 9.86
N CYS A 249 -12.53 1.78 9.02
CA CYS A 249 -13.93 1.78 8.64
C CYS A 249 -14.47 0.38 8.49
N THR A 250 -15.80 0.30 8.51
CA THR A 250 -16.55 -0.93 8.29
C THR A 250 -17.50 -0.80 7.12
N ALA A 251 -17.70 -1.90 6.44
CA ALA A 251 -18.74 -2.08 5.44
C ALA A 251 -19.45 -3.43 5.71
N PRO A 252 -20.79 -3.44 5.83
CA PRO A 252 -21.71 -2.31 5.83
C PRO A 252 -21.59 -1.44 7.09
N MET A 253 -22.36 -0.34 7.17
CA MET A 253 -22.56 0.40 8.41
C MET A 253 -23.19 -0.51 9.47
N LEU A 254 -22.52 -0.64 10.64
CA LEU A 254 -22.93 -1.59 11.68
C LEU A 254 -23.80 -0.95 12.76
N THR A 255 -23.61 0.34 13.01
CA THR A 255 -24.23 1.02 14.16
C THR A 255 -25.20 2.15 13.75
N ILE A 256 -25.36 2.39 12.45
CA ILE A 256 -26.21 3.44 11.90
C ILE A 256 -27.62 2.91 11.68
N ALA A 257 -28.60 3.62 12.24
CA ALA A 257 -30.01 3.24 12.08
C ALA A 257 -30.47 3.24 10.61
N PRO A 258 -31.33 2.30 10.19
CA PRO A 258 -31.81 2.22 8.82
C PRO A 258 -32.42 3.53 8.29
N GLU A 259 -33.15 4.26 9.12
CA GLU A 259 -33.78 5.52 8.75
C GLU A 259 -32.75 6.61 8.39
N LEU A 260 -31.60 6.60 9.07
CA LEU A 260 -30.49 7.49 8.74
C LEU A 260 -29.80 7.04 7.45
N GLN A 261 -29.58 5.74 7.27
CA GLN A 261 -29.03 5.21 6.03
C GLN A 261 -29.89 5.58 4.82
N GLU A 262 -31.22 5.45 4.93
CA GLU A 262 -32.18 5.88 3.88
C GLU A 262 -32.12 7.39 3.63
N LYS A 263 -31.96 8.21 4.68
CA LYS A 263 -31.80 9.66 4.54
C LYS A 263 -30.51 10.00 3.79
N LEU A 264 -29.38 9.37 4.14
CA LEU A 264 -28.11 9.56 3.46
C LEU A 264 -28.18 9.14 1.99
N GLN A 265 -28.86 8.04 1.70
CA GLN A 265 -29.06 7.57 0.32
C GLN A 265 -29.88 8.57 -0.51
N ARG A 266 -31.00 9.10 0.03
CA ARG A 266 -31.77 10.12 -0.66
C ARG A 266 -30.97 11.39 -0.91
N TYR A 267 -30.14 11.82 0.06
CA TYR A 267 -29.27 12.98 -0.11
C TYR A 267 -28.23 12.72 -1.19
N SER A 268 -27.59 11.55 -1.16
CA SER A 268 -26.60 11.16 -2.16
C SER A 268 -27.17 11.14 -3.57
N TYR A 269 -28.36 10.59 -3.76
CA TYR A 269 -29.01 10.56 -5.07
C TYR A 269 -29.34 11.96 -5.58
N ALA A 270 -29.89 12.83 -4.73
CA ALA A 270 -30.16 14.22 -5.09
C ALA A 270 -28.91 15.01 -5.45
N ILE A 271 -27.79 14.75 -4.73
CA ILE A 271 -26.48 15.38 -5.00
C ILE A 271 -25.92 14.90 -6.34
N VAL A 272 -25.88 13.59 -6.55
CA VAL A 272 -25.28 12.98 -7.77
C VAL A 272 -26.10 13.37 -9.02
N GLU A 273 -27.43 13.45 -8.92
CA GLU A 273 -28.32 13.96 -9.97
C GLU A 273 -28.00 15.43 -10.28
N ALA A 274 -27.92 16.29 -9.27
CA ALA A 274 -27.67 17.72 -9.44
C ALA A 274 -26.27 18.03 -9.98
N ILE A 275 -25.27 17.20 -9.69
CA ILE A 275 -23.90 17.31 -10.22
C ILE A 275 -23.80 16.69 -11.63
N GLU A 276 -24.68 15.75 -11.98
CA GLU A 276 -24.73 15.05 -13.27
C GLU A 276 -23.54 14.13 -13.54
N VAL A 277 -22.99 13.49 -12.50
CA VAL A 277 -21.91 12.49 -12.67
C VAL A 277 -22.46 11.24 -13.36
N ILE A 278 -21.72 10.70 -14.32
CA ILE A 278 -21.95 9.35 -14.88
C ILE A 278 -20.81 8.44 -14.41
N GLY A 279 -21.16 7.37 -13.72
CA GLY A 279 -20.22 6.45 -13.10
C GLY A 279 -20.23 6.51 -11.57
N GLY A 280 -19.14 6.04 -10.95
CA GLY A 280 -18.98 5.97 -9.51
C GLY A 280 -18.65 7.33 -8.88
N THR A 281 -19.18 7.53 -7.68
CA THR A 281 -19.07 8.78 -6.92
C THR A 281 -19.04 8.46 -5.44
N ASN A 282 -18.10 9.04 -4.71
CA ASN A 282 -18.05 8.99 -3.25
C ASN A 282 -18.67 10.25 -2.65
N ILE A 283 -19.53 10.10 -1.65
CA ILE A 283 -20.12 11.20 -0.89
C ILE A 283 -19.83 11.01 0.59
N GLN A 284 -19.30 12.04 1.23
CA GLN A 284 -18.94 12.05 2.65
C GLN A 284 -19.89 12.92 3.45
N PHE A 285 -20.35 12.38 4.59
CA PHE A 285 -21.28 13.03 5.50
C PHE A 285 -20.73 13.07 6.92
N ALA A 286 -21.09 14.12 7.67
CA ALA A 286 -20.96 14.16 9.10
C ALA A 286 -22.34 14.14 9.76
N HIS A 287 -22.49 13.28 10.79
CA HIS A 287 -23.71 13.17 11.58
C HIS A 287 -23.44 13.47 13.06
N ASP A 288 -24.18 14.39 13.62
CA ASP A 288 -24.16 14.64 15.07
C ASP A 288 -25.22 13.75 15.76
N PRO A 289 -24.80 12.71 16.50
CA PRO A 289 -25.73 11.81 17.18
C PRO A 289 -26.53 12.48 18.29
N LYS A 290 -26.10 13.65 18.77
CA LYS A 290 -26.77 14.38 19.85
C LYS A 290 -27.94 15.19 19.35
N THR A 291 -27.80 15.84 18.19
CA THR A 291 -28.81 16.71 17.62
C THR A 291 -29.56 16.08 16.44
N GLY A 292 -29.04 14.99 15.86
CA GLY A 292 -29.52 14.37 14.64
C GLY A 292 -29.23 15.18 13.37
N ARG A 293 -28.37 16.21 13.47
CA ARG A 293 -27.95 17.04 12.33
C ARG A 293 -27.06 16.21 11.40
N VAL A 294 -27.32 16.29 10.10
CA VAL A 294 -26.52 15.66 9.04
C VAL A 294 -26.05 16.74 8.09
N THR A 295 -24.75 16.81 7.86
CA THR A 295 -24.15 17.72 6.88
C THR A 295 -23.37 16.93 5.84
N VAL A 296 -23.44 17.36 4.56
CA VAL A 296 -22.55 16.84 3.53
C VAL A 296 -21.21 17.58 3.62
N ILE A 297 -20.14 16.83 3.58
CA ILE A 297 -18.76 17.36 3.67
C ILE A 297 -18.20 17.62 2.28
N GLU A 298 -18.24 16.61 1.41
CA GLU A 298 -17.75 16.69 0.04
C GLU A 298 -18.30 15.59 -0.84
N ILE A 299 -18.18 15.78 -2.15
CA ILE A 299 -18.38 14.78 -3.18
C ILE A 299 -17.07 14.59 -3.93
N ASN A 300 -16.75 13.37 -4.25
CA ASN A 300 -15.66 13.02 -5.15
C ASN A 300 -16.28 12.48 -6.45
N PRO A 301 -16.41 13.30 -7.54
CA PRO A 301 -17.05 12.87 -8.78
C PRO A 301 -16.14 11.99 -9.62
N ARG A 302 -15.52 11.01 -9.00
CA ARG A 302 -14.52 10.10 -9.54
C ARG A 302 -14.41 8.86 -8.68
N THR A 303 -13.70 7.83 -9.16
CA THR A 303 -13.24 6.76 -8.28
C THR A 303 -12.30 7.33 -7.21
N SER A 304 -12.35 6.74 -6.03
CA SER A 304 -11.58 7.13 -4.85
C SER A 304 -10.97 5.90 -4.18
N ARG A 305 -10.19 6.09 -3.12
CA ARG A 305 -9.75 4.96 -2.28
C ARG A 305 -10.92 4.18 -1.71
N SER A 306 -11.95 4.89 -1.23
CA SER A 306 -13.19 4.27 -0.76
C SER A 306 -13.88 3.47 -1.85
N SER A 307 -13.78 3.87 -3.13
CA SER A 307 -14.34 3.10 -4.26
C SER A 307 -13.61 1.77 -4.46
N ALA A 308 -12.29 1.73 -4.29
CA ALA A 308 -11.53 0.47 -4.35
C ALA A 308 -11.93 -0.46 -3.20
N LEU A 309 -11.99 0.07 -1.97
CA LEU A 309 -12.48 -0.65 -0.80
C LEU A 309 -13.91 -1.18 -1.03
N ALA A 310 -14.84 -0.29 -1.41
CA ALA A 310 -16.24 -0.65 -1.63
C ALA A 310 -16.39 -1.73 -2.70
N SER A 311 -15.61 -1.64 -3.78
CA SER A 311 -15.61 -2.65 -4.84
C SER A 311 -15.26 -4.04 -4.30
N LYS A 312 -14.19 -4.10 -3.48
CA LYS A 312 -13.73 -5.36 -2.89
C LYS A 312 -14.61 -5.79 -1.69
N ALA A 313 -15.22 -4.85 -0.97
CA ALA A 313 -16.13 -5.17 0.13
C ALA A 313 -17.46 -5.77 -0.33
N THR A 314 -17.94 -5.39 -1.51
CA THR A 314 -19.28 -5.76 -1.97
C THR A 314 -19.29 -6.67 -3.20
N GLY A 315 -18.15 -6.89 -3.83
CA GLY A 315 -18.09 -7.56 -5.13
C GLY A 315 -18.68 -6.73 -6.28
N PHE A 316 -18.76 -5.40 -6.11
CA PHE A 316 -19.25 -4.51 -7.17
C PHE A 316 -18.08 -3.72 -7.78
N PRO A 317 -17.61 -4.06 -8.98
CA PRO A 317 -16.39 -3.45 -9.57
C PRO A 317 -16.70 -2.04 -10.10
N ILE A 318 -16.68 -1.04 -9.22
CA ILE A 318 -17.07 0.36 -9.51
C ILE A 318 -16.32 0.93 -10.72
N ALA A 319 -15.00 0.69 -10.81
CA ALA A 319 -14.19 1.22 -11.92
C ALA A 319 -14.58 0.62 -13.27
N MET A 320 -14.80 -0.71 -13.32
CA MET A 320 -15.29 -1.39 -14.53
C MET A 320 -16.67 -0.87 -14.93
N VAL A 321 -17.61 -0.84 -14.00
CA VAL A 321 -18.97 -0.39 -14.26
C VAL A 321 -18.97 1.07 -14.72
N SER A 322 -18.23 1.95 -14.06
CA SER A 322 -18.10 3.37 -14.46
C SER A 322 -17.58 3.50 -15.90
N SER A 323 -16.62 2.66 -16.28
CA SER A 323 -16.07 2.66 -17.64
C SER A 323 -17.10 2.16 -18.67
N LEU A 324 -17.87 1.11 -18.33
CA LEU A 324 -18.95 0.62 -19.20
C LEU A 324 -20.03 1.68 -19.41
N LEU A 325 -20.41 2.42 -18.34
CA LEU A 325 -21.39 3.50 -18.41
C LEU A 325 -20.87 4.69 -19.24
N ALA A 326 -19.60 5.09 -19.04
CA ALA A 326 -18.96 6.11 -19.87
C ALA A 326 -18.85 5.68 -21.34
N GLY A 327 -18.65 4.37 -21.58
CA GLY A 327 -18.66 3.74 -22.90
C GLY A 327 -20.05 3.61 -23.54
N GLY A 328 -21.13 4.06 -22.87
CA GLY A 328 -22.47 4.16 -23.41
C GLY A 328 -23.46 3.06 -23.01
N LEU A 329 -23.08 2.18 -22.09
CA LEU A 329 -24.03 1.27 -21.46
C LEU A 329 -24.84 1.97 -20.37
N THR A 330 -25.93 1.33 -19.96
CA THR A 330 -26.75 1.72 -18.83
C THR A 330 -26.88 0.56 -17.85
N LEU A 331 -27.27 0.84 -16.59
CA LEU A 331 -27.32 -0.17 -15.53
C LEU A 331 -28.24 -1.33 -15.86
N ASP A 332 -29.32 -1.07 -16.61
CA ASP A 332 -30.27 -2.08 -17.10
C ASP A 332 -29.73 -2.93 -18.29
N GLU A 333 -28.52 -2.67 -18.76
CA GLU A 333 -27.83 -3.45 -19.79
C GLU A 333 -26.67 -4.31 -19.23
N ILE A 334 -26.28 -4.11 -17.98
CA ILE A 334 -25.17 -4.83 -17.34
C ILE A 334 -25.72 -5.94 -16.44
N PRO A 335 -25.27 -7.20 -16.61
CA PRO A 335 -25.85 -8.34 -15.88
C PRO A 335 -25.58 -8.27 -14.37
N TYR A 336 -26.55 -8.71 -13.57
CA TYR A 336 -26.44 -8.87 -12.13
C TYR A 336 -26.61 -10.34 -11.75
N TRP A 337 -25.65 -10.89 -11.00
CA TRP A 337 -25.61 -12.33 -10.69
C TRP A 337 -26.82 -12.84 -9.89
N ARG A 338 -27.47 -11.95 -9.12
CA ARG A 338 -28.61 -12.34 -8.28
C ARG A 338 -29.91 -12.37 -9.06
N ASP A 339 -30.23 -11.30 -9.78
CA ASP A 339 -31.49 -11.17 -10.50
C ASP A 339 -31.45 -10.05 -11.56
N GLY A 340 -31.35 -10.42 -12.83
CA GLY A 340 -31.49 -9.52 -13.96
C GLY A 340 -30.26 -8.65 -14.21
N THR A 341 -30.38 -7.35 -13.99
CA THR A 341 -29.39 -6.33 -14.34
C THR A 341 -29.12 -5.35 -13.19
N LEU A 342 -27.99 -4.59 -13.30
CA LEU A 342 -27.45 -3.81 -12.17
C LEU A 342 -28.36 -2.72 -11.63
N GLU A 343 -29.39 -2.25 -12.35
CA GLU A 343 -30.36 -1.30 -11.82
C GLU A 343 -31.15 -1.85 -10.60
N LYS A 344 -31.12 -3.18 -10.41
CA LYS A 344 -31.71 -3.86 -9.25
C LYS A 344 -30.72 -4.16 -8.13
N TYR A 345 -29.47 -3.72 -8.28
CA TYR A 345 -28.45 -3.98 -7.28
C TYR A 345 -28.82 -3.38 -5.93
N THR A 346 -28.62 -4.18 -4.90
CA THR A 346 -28.68 -3.76 -3.49
C THR A 346 -27.48 -4.36 -2.76
N PRO A 347 -26.77 -3.57 -1.93
CA PRO A 347 -25.70 -4.13 -1.13
C PRO A 347 -26.26 -5.21 -0.19
N SER A 348 -25.69 -6.39 -0.28
CA SER A 348 -26.16 -7.54 0.49
C SER A 348 -25.01 -8.51 0.73
N GLY A 349 -24.58 -8.63 1.93
CA GLY A 349 -23.64 -9.63 2.43
C GLY A 349 -23.96 -9.91 3.89
N ASP A 350 -23.82 -11.15 4.32
CA ASP A 350 -23.93 -11.55 5.72
C ASP A 350 -22.56 -11.62 6.39
N TYR A 351 -21.67 -10.74 5.99
CA TYR A 351 -20.30 -10.59 6.47
C TYR A 351 -19.99 -9.13 6.80
N VAL A 352 -18.91 -8.93 7.52
CA VAL A 352 -18.37 -7.62 7.88
C VAL A 352 -17.00 -7.46 7.26
N VAL A 353 -16.78 -6.31 6.66
CA VAL A 353 -15.48 -5.87 6.17
C VAL A 353 -14.91 -4.83 7.12
N VAL A 354 -13.63 -4.97 7.45
CA VAL A 354 -12.86 -3.95 8.19
C VAL A 354 -11.67 -3.53 7.36
N LYS A 355 -11.55 -2.22 7.12
CA LYS A 355 -10.37 -1.57 6.54
C LYS A 355 -9.50 -1.03 7.67
N PHE A 356 -8.19 -1.23 7.58
CA PHE A 356 -7.21 -0.70 8.51
C PHE A 356 -6.07 -0.03 7.74
N ALA A 357 -5.76 1.24 8.08
CA ALA A 357 -4.71 2.00 7.42
C ALA A 357 -3.30 1.55 7.86
N ARG A 358 -2.33 1.67 6.95
CA ARG A 358 -0.91 1.42 7.21
C ARG A 358 -0.14 2.73 7.11
N TRP A 359 0.59 3.10 8.16
CA TRP A 359 1.44 4.29 8.23
C TRP A 359 2.91 3.90 8.16
N ALA A 360 3.76 4.90 7.87
CA ALA A 360 5.20 4.75 7.77
C ALA A 360 5.95 5.75 8.67
N PHE A 361 5.37 6.16 9.81
CA PHE A 361 6.02 7.09 10.74
C PHE A 361 7.39 6.60 11.22
N GLU A 362 7.58 5.28 11.25
CA GLU A 362 8.86 4.67 11.60
C GLU A 362 10.01 4.99 10.62
N LYS A 363 9.68 5.49 9.42
CA LYS A 363 10.64 5.91 8.39
C LYS A 363 11.08 7.38 8.52
N PHE A 364 10.35 8.16 9.28
CA PHE A 364 10.58 9.60 9.45
C PHE A 364 10.81 9.89 10.94
N ARG A 365 12.09 9.88 11.38
CA ARG A 365 12.45 9.94 12.82
C ARG A 365 11.90 11.16 13.54
N ASP A 366 11.81 12.31 12.85
CA ASP A 366 11.37 13.58 13.41
C ASP A 366 9.86 13.81 13.24
N ALA A 367 9.18 12.96 12.49
CA ALA A 367 7.75 13.07 12.29
C ALA A 367 6.98 12.73 13.57
N GLN A 368 6.03 13.59 13.91
CA GLN A 368 5.10 13.32 15.00
C GLN A 368 4.03 12.33 14.55
N ASP A 369 3.87 11.22 15.27
CA ASP A 369 2.75 10.28 15.08
C ASP A 369 1.46 10.93 15.59
N ARG A 370 0.89 11.78 14.72
CA ARG A 370 -0.35 12.51 14.97
C ARG A 370 -1.21 12.46 13.71
N LEU A 371 -2.44 12.00 13.87
CA LEU A 371 -3.44 11.96 12.82
C LEU A 371 -4.34 13.20 12.89
N GLY A 372 -4.80 13.66 11.75
CA GLY A 372 -5.62 14.86 11.65
C GLY A 372 -6.40 14.88 10.34
N THR A 373 -6.77 16.07 9.89
CA THR A 373 -7.53 16.26 8.64
C THR A 373 -6.70 16.04 7.38
N GLN A 374 -5.37 15.94 7.52
CA GLN A 374 -4.46 15.62 6.43
C GLN A 374 -4.10 14.14 6.49
N MET A 375 -4.23 13.44 5.36
CA MET A 375 -3.91 12.03 5.25
C MET A 375 -2.43 11.73 5.47
N ARG A 376 -2.11 10.65 6.21
CA ARG A 376 -0.76 10.18 6.52
C ARG A 376 -0.51 8.73 6.12
N ALA A 377 -1.57 7.96 5.86
CA ALA A 377 -1.46 6.56 5.48
C ALA A 377 -0.80 6.38 4.11
N VAL A 378 0.08 5.40 4.01
CA VAL A 378 0.80 5.01 2.78
C VAL A 378 0.18 3.79 2.11
N GLY A 379 -0.70 3.08 2.79
CA GLY A 379 -1.40 1.91 2.29
C GLY A 379 -2.49 1.47 3.26
N GLU A 380 -3.18 0.39 2.93
CA GLU A 380 -4.24 -0.16 3.75
C GLU A 380 -4.38 -1.68 3.58
N VAL A 381 -5.07 -2.29 4.51
CA VAL A 381 -5.53 -3.68 4.42
C VAL A 381 -7.04 -3.73 4.55
N MET A 382 -7.62 -4.73 3.93
CA MET A 382 -9.02 -5.09 4.10
C MET A 382 -9.11 -6.54 4.60
N SER A 383 -10.03 -6.79 5.49
CA SER A 383 -10.33 -8.14 5.99
C SER A 383 -11.82 -8.37 6.05
N ILE A 384 -12.22 -9.60 5.75
CA ILE A 384 -13.61 -10.04 5.74
C ILE A 384 -13.80 -11.12 6.81
N GLY A 385 -14.89 -11.03 7.57
CA GLY A 385 -15.28 -12.01 8.59
C GLY A 385 -16.79 -12.02 8.78
N LYS A 386 -17.33 -13.01 9.47
CA LYS A 386 -18.77 -13.04 9.83
C LYS A 386 -19.13 -12.07 10.94
N THR A 387 -18.14 -11.66 11.73
CA THR A 387 -18.31 -10.72 12.85
C THR A 387 -17.27 -9.60 12.75
N TYR A 388 -17.59 -8.46 13.36
CA TYR A 388 -16.64 -7.36 13.46
C TYR A 388 -15.34 -7.75 14.16
N LYS A 389 -15.43 -8.51 15.26
CA LYS A 389 -14.24 -8.97 16.01
C LYS A 389 -13.33 -9.86 15.16
N GLU A 390 -13.91 -10.80 14.42
CA GLU A 390 -13.16 -11.66 13.51
C GLU A 390 -12.46 -10.84 12.40
N ALA A 391 -13.20 -9.94 11.75
CA ALA A 391 -12.65 -9.09 10.70
C ALA A 391 -11.56 -8.13 11.24
N LEU A 392 -11.79 -7.51 12.41
CA LEU A 392 -10.80 -6.64 13.06
C LEU A 392 -9.49 -7.37 13.36
N GLN A 393 -9.55 -8.55 13.97
CA GLN A 393 -8.35 -9.33 14.29
C GLN A 393 -7.60 -9.81 13.04
N LYS A 394 -8.33 -10.16 11.97
CA LYS A 394 -7.72 -10.45 10.66
C LYS A 394 -7.02 -9.20 10.09
N ALA A 395 -7.64 -8.02 10.18
CA ALA A 395 -7.02 -6.77 9.73
C ALA A 395 -5.72 -6.47 10.48
N ILE A 396 -5.70 -6.65 11.82
CA ILE A 396 -4.48 -6.44 12.62
C ILE A 396 -3.31 -7.30 12.14
N ARG A 397 -3.54 -8.61 11.92
CA ARG A 397 -2.45 -9.48 11.48
C ARG A 397 -2.07 -9.29 10.01
N SER A 398 -2.94 -8.68 9.21
CA SER A 398 -2.66 -8.31 7.82
C SER A 398 -1.75 -7.08 7.69
N LEU A 399 -1.62 -6.23 8.71
CA LEU A 399 -0.78 -5.01 8.68
C LEU A 399 0.72 -5.28 8.62
N GLU A 400 1.17 -6.50 8.91
CA GLU A 400 2.58 -6.91 8.91
C GLU A 400 3.49 -6.05 9.79
N THR A 401 2.97 -5.66 10.94
CA THR A 401 3.70 -4.92 11.98
C THR A 401 4.32 -5.84 13.05
N GLY A 402 4.34 -7.17 12.82
CA GLY A 402 4.75 -8.17 13.79
C GLY A 402 3.73 -8.42 14.90
N ARG A 403 2.50 -7.93 14.72
CA ARG A 403 1.39 -8.07 15.67
C ARG A 403 0.34 -9.02 15.11
N TYR A 404 -0.09 -9.97 15.94
CA TYR A 404 -1.11 -10.96 15.62
C TYR A 404 -2.40 -10.76 16.40
N GLY A 405 -2.47 -9.72 17.26
CA GLY A 405 -3.60 -9.31 18.08
C GLY A 405 -3.41 -7.89 18.61
N LEU A 406 -4.40 -7.38 19.33
CA LEU A 406 -4.42 -6.00 19.85
C LEU A 406 -3.61 -5.81 21.14
N GLY A 407 -3.49 -6.83 21.99
CA GLY A 407 -2.84 -6.72 23.28
C GLY A 407 -1.31 -6.80 23.22
N PHE A 408 -0.68 -6.29 24.25
CA PHE A 408 0.77 -6.32 24.46
C PHE A 408 1.58 -5.64 23.35
N ALA A 409 1.02 -4.63 22.70
CA ALA A 409 1.73 -3.79 21.75
C ALA A 409 2.71 -2.86 22.47
N LYS A 410 3.94 -2.74 21.94
CA LYS A 410 5.00 -1.93 22.55
C LYS A 410 5.12 -2.17 24.08
N ASP A 411 5.16 -1.10 24.85
CA ASP A 411 5.20 -1.12 26.32
C ASP A 411 3.88 -0.67 26.98
N PHE A 412 2.79 -0.56 26.20
CA PHE A 412 1.52 -0.02 26.71
C PHE A 412 0.95 -0.81 27.88
N ASN A 413 1.13 -2.12 27.89
CA ASN A 413 0.73 -2.96 29.02
C ASN A 413 1.48 -2.63 30.34
N LYS A 414 2.63 -1.94 30.28
CA LYS A 414 3.42 -1.54 31.46
C LYS A 414 3.02 -0.15 31.98
N ARG A 415 2.37 0.68 31.14
CA ARG A 415 2.01 2.06 31.49
C ARG A 415 0.78 2.10 32.40
N PRO A 416 0.70 3.06 33.33
CA PRO A 416 -0.49 3.23 34.15
C PRO A 416 -1.68 3.76 33.34
N LEU A 417 -2.90 3.57 33.84
CA LEU A 417 -4.12 3.92 33.13
C LEU A 417 -4.22 5.42 32.78
N ASP A 418 -3.84 6.30 33.73
CA ASP A 418 -3.87 7.75 33.52
C ASP A 418 -2.95 8.20 32.38
N GLU A 419 -1.78 7.58 32.21
CA GLU A 419 -0.88 7.82 31.11
C GLU A 419 -1.48 7.37 29.77
N LEU A 420 -2.04 6.14 29.71
CA LEU A 420 -2.73 5.66 28.51
C LEU A 420 -3.91 6.57 28.13
N MET A 421 -4.70 7.02 29.11
CA MET A 421 -5.79 7.96 28.86
C MET A 421 -5.30 9.35 28.42
N ALA A 422 -4.12 9.79 28.86
CA ALA A 422 -3.50 11.03 28.38
C ALA A 422 -3.04 10.90 26.93
N MET A 423 -2.43 9.78 26.55
CA MET A 423 -2.00 9.48 25.18
C MET A 423 -3.15 9.48 24.17
N LEU A 424 -4.36 9.12 24.58
CA LEU A 424 -5.58 9.12 23.76
C LEU A 424 -6.20 10.51 23.56
N LYS A 425 -5.57 11.58 24.05
CA LYS A 425 -6.06 12.96 23.83
C LYS A 425 -5.98 13.36 22.38
N GLU A 426 -4.93 12.92 21.68
CA GLU A 426 -4.69 13.16 20.26
C GLU A 426 -4.70 11.79 19.54
N PRO A 427 -5.35 11.70 18.36
CA PRO A 427 -5.34 10.47 17.61
C PRO A 427 -3.95 10.18 17.04
N THR A 428 -3.48 8.95 17.24
CA THR A 428 -2.19 8.44 16.73
C THR A 428 -2.40 7.15 15.96
N SER A 429 -1.40 6.69 15.24
CA SER A 429 -1.42 5.37 14.57
C SER A 429 -1.58 4.20 15.56
N GLU A 430 -1.23 4.41 16.84
CA GLU A 430 -1.26 3.40 17.91
C GLU A 430 -2.53 3.41 18.78
N ARG A 431 -3.47 4.34 18.52
CA ARG A 431 -4.62 4.60 19.38
C ARG A 431 -5.47 3.37 19.72
N GLN A 432 -5.62 2.41 18.78
CA GLN A 432 -6.41 1.20 19.02
C GLN A 432 -5.74 0.27 20.02
N PHE A 433 -4.42 0.15 19.95
CA PHE A 433 -3.63 -0.66 20.90
C PHE A 433 -3.58 -0.03 22.28
N ILE A 434 -3.52 1.30 22.34
CA ILE A 434 -3.58 2.07 23.61
C ILE A 434 -4.94 1.90 24.26
N MET A 435 -6.04 2.01 23.50
CA MET A 435 -7.41 1.78 24.00
C MET A 435 -7.58 0.36 24.55
N TYR A 436 -7.05 -0.64 23.86
CA TYR A 436 -7.10 -2.03 24.27
C TYR A 436 -6.44 -2.26 25.63
N GLU A 437 -5.25 -1.68 25.83
CA GLU A 437 -4.56 -1.77 27.13
C GLU A 437 -5.22 -0.91 28.21
N ALA A 438 -5.83 0.21 27.85
CA ALA A 438 -6.61 1.03 28.78
C ALA A 438 -7.84 0.24 29.32
N LEU A 439 -8.56 -0.48 28.43
CA LEU A 439 -9.66 -1.37 28.80
C LEU A 439 -9.18 -2.48 29.75
N ARG A 440 -8.05 -3.12 29.46
CA ARG A 440 -7.42 -4.13 30.33
C ARG A 440 -7.13 -3.59 31.74
N LYS A 441 -6.80 -2.31 31.85
CA LYS A 441 -6.52 -1.62 33.12
C LYS A 441 -7.75 -1.01 33.79
N GLY A 442 -8.95 -1.28 33.27
CA GLY A 442 -10.22 -0.88 33.85
C GLY A 442 -10.78 0.46 33.37
N ALA A 443 -10.31 1.00 32.24
CA ALA A 443 -11.02 2.11 31.58
C ALA A 443 -12.44 1.67 31.23
N THR A 444 -13.43 2.55 31.46
CA THR A 444 -14.80 2.27 31.03
C THR A 444 -15.00 2.66 29.58
N VAL A 445 -16.01 2.04 28.95
CA VAL A 445 -16.40 2.35 27.57
C VAL A 445 -16.77 3.83 27.41
N GLU A 446 -17.50 4.37 28.41
CA GLU A 446 -17.93 5.78 28.41
C GLU A 446 -16.72 6.75 28.51
N ALA A 447 -15.72 6.39 29.34
CA ALA A 447 -14.53 7.22 29.50
C ALA A 447 -13.70 7.25 28.21
N LEU A 448 -13.57 6.12 27.53
CA LEU A 448 -12.87 6.04 26.22
C LEU A 448 -13.67 6.75 25.13
N HIS A 449 -15.00 6.55 25.05
CA HIS A 449 -15.87 7.28 24.13
C HIS A 449 -15.75 8.80 24.32
N ALA A 450 -15.85 9.27 25.58
CA ALA A 450 -15.71 10.70 25.87
C ALA A 450 -14.34 11.27 25.48
N ARG A 451 -13.31 10.44 25.45
CA ARG A 451 -11.93 10.82 25.15
C ARG A 451 -11.62 10.83 23.66
N THR A 452 -12.11 9.82 22.92
CA THR A 452 -11.76 9.54 21.53
C THR A 452 -12.86 9.87 20.52
N HIS A 453 -14.09 10.04 21.01
CA HIS A 453 -15.32 10.13 20.22
C HIS A 453 -15.65 8.87 19.41
N ILE A 454 -14.83 7.81 19.49
CA ILE A 454 -15.14 6.51 18.89
C ILE A 454 -16.42 5.97 19.54
N LYS A 455 -17.34 5.46 18.72
CA LYS A 455 -18.63 4.95 19.22
C LYS A 455 -18.46 3.88 20.28
N ALA A 456 -19.30 3.95 21.29
CA ALA A 456 -19.33 3.00 22.40
C ALA A 456 -19.44 1.54 21.94
N TRP A 457 -20.20 1.27 20.87
CA TRP A 457 -20.35 -0.07 20.32
C TRP A 457 -19.02 -0.70 19.87
N PHE A 458 -18.15 0.05 19.17
CA PHE A 458 -16.85 -0.45 18.74
C PHE A 458 -15.90 -0.68 19.92
N ILE A 459 -15.95 0.21 20.92
CA ILE A 459 -15.17 0.06 22.16
C ILE A 459 -15.66 -1.16 22.96
N GLU A 460 -16.96 -1.42 22.97
CA GLU A 460 -17.56 -2.60 23.60
C GLU A 460 -17.08 -3.91 22.95
N GLN A 461 -17.01 -3.97 21.60
CA GLN A 461 -16.46 -5.12 20.89
C GLN A 461 -14.98 -5.36 21.27
N MET A 462 -14.24 -4.29 21.47
CA MET A 462 -12.86 -4.36 21.93
C MET A 462 -12.77 -4.85 23.40
N ARG A 463 -13.67 -4.41 24.27
CA ARG A 463 -13.77 -4.86 25.68
C ARG A 463 -14.05 -6.36 25.75
N GLU A 464 -14.95 -6.89 24.93
CA GLU A 464 -15.23 -8.31 24.86
C GLU A 464 -13.99 -9.13 24.46
N LEU A 465 -13.16 -8.62 23.54
CA LEU A 465 -11.89 -9.24 23.18
C LEU A 465 -10.88 -9.22 24.35
N VAL A 466 -10.81 -8.12 25.11
CA VAL A 466 -9.97 -8.02 26.31
C VAL A 466 -10.41 -9.05 27.35
N GLU A 467 -11.71 -9.17 27.62
CA GLU A 467 -12.27 -10.14 28.60
C GLU A 467 -11.93 -11.58 28.19
N LEU A 468 -12.08 -11.92 26.92
CA LEU A 468 -11.70 -13.24 26.40
C LEU A 468 -10.20 -13.49 26.52
N GLU A 469 -9.38 -12.49 26.24
CA GLU A 469 -7.92 -12.58 26.35
C GLU A 469 -7.49 -12.78 27.81
N GLU A 470 -8.08 -12.06 28.76
CA GLU A 470 -7.82 -12.24 30.19
C GLU A 470 -8.21 -13.65 30.69
N GLU A 471 -9.33 -14.19 30.18
CA GLU A 471 -9.72 -15.58 30.46
C GLU A 471 -8.67 -16.57 29.93
N ILE A 472 -8.17 -16.38 28.70
CA ILE A 472 -7.10 -17.20 28.10
C ILE A 472 -5.82 -17.11 28.92
N LEU A 473 -5.44 -15.91 29.37
CA LEU A 473 -4.23 -15.69 30.17
C LEU A 473 -4.25 -16.44 31.53
N THR A 474 -5.41 -16.77 32.07
CA THR A 474 -5.50 -17.58 33.31
C THR A 474 -4.90 -18.98 33.13
N TYR A 475 -4.86 -19.48 31.89
CA TYR A 475 -4.29 -20.78 31.54
C TYR A 475 -2.80 -20.72 31.23
N ARG A 476 -2.20 -19.52 31.17
CA ARG A 476 -0.78 -19.34 30.87
C ARG A 476 0.08 -20.14 31.82
N GLY A 477 0.93 -21.00 31.28
CA GLY A 477 1.84 -21.83 32.07
C GLY A 477 1.18 -22.90 32.95
N THR A 478 -0.14 -23.07 32.90
CA THR A 478 -0.83 -24.13 33.70
C THR A 478 -0.35 -25.51 33.25
N TRP A 479 -0.17 -25.71 31.93
CA TRP A 479 0.39 -26.94 31.40
C TRP A 479 1.86 -27.14 31.80
N LEU A 480 2.63 -26.07 31.98
CA LEU A 480 4.03 -26.09 32.40
C LEU A 480 4.13 -26.45 33.90
N LYS A 481 3.22 -25.92 34.74
CA LYS A 481 3.10 -26.30 36.16
C LYS A 481 2.82 -27.78 36.34
N ASN A 482 1.90 -28.30 35.55
CA ASN A 482 1.56 -29.72 35.56
C ASN A 482 2.70 -30.63 35.11
N ALA A 483 3.53 -30.14 34.15
CA ALA A 483 4.71 -30.84 33.65
C ALA A 483 5.92 -30.78 34.59
N LEU A 484 6.06 -29.69 35.37
CA LEU A 484 7.22 -29.44 36.24
C LEU A 484 6.93 -29.67 37.73
N GLY A 485 5.80 -30.26 38.09
CA GLY A 485 5.52 -30.63 39.47
C GLY A 485 5.19 -29.48 40.42
N GLY A 486 4.73 -28.33 39.92
CA GLY A 486 4.07 -27.32 40.75
C GLY A 486 4.89 -26.09 41.19
N GLU A 487 6.14 -25.93 40.75
CA GLU A 487 6.91 -24.71 41.06
C GLU A 487 6.52 -23.51 40.18
N ARG A 488 6.46 -22.33 40.79
CA ARG A 488 6.02 -21.08 40.19
C ARG A 488 7.17 -20.47 39.34
N LEU A 489 7.00 -20.41 38.03
CA LEU A 489 7.87 -19.63 37.16
C LEU A 489 7.23 -18.25 36.93
N ASP A 490 7.84 -17.20 37.49
CA ASP A 490 7.49 -15.82 37.16
C ASP A 490 8.09 -15.50 35.77
N ILE A 491 7.25 -15.62 34.72
CA ILE A 491 7.65 -15.27 33.37
C ILE A 491 7.10 -13.87 33.06
N THR A 492 7.96 -12.87 33.18
CA THR A 492 7.68 -11.51 32.65
C THR A 492 7.83 -11.52 31.13
N VAL A 493 6.74 -11.25 30.42
CA VAL A 493 6.76 -11.14 28.96
C VAL A 493 7.09 -9.70 28.58
N GLY A 494 8.32 -9.45 28.15
CA GLY A 494 8.70 -8.24 27.45
C GLY A 494 8.39 -8.35 25.96
N ALA A 495 8.00 -7.26 25.30
CA ALA A 495 7.92 -7.22 23.85
C ALA A 495 9.33 -7.50 23.28
N GLY A 496 9.44 -8.51 22.41
CA GLY A 496 10.69 -8.81 21.69
C GLY A 496 11.57 -9.92 22.24
N THR A 497 11.21 -10.57 23.38
CA THR A 497 12.04 -11.68 23.89
C THR A 497 11.66 -12.99 23.19
N PRO A 498 12.58 -13.69 22.50
CA PRO A 498 12.32 -15.03 22.01
C PRO A 498 12.11 -15.96 23.21
N LEU A 499 10.98 -16.62 23.28
CA LEU A 499 10.71 -17.64 24.29
C LEU A 499 11.55 -18.88 23.97
N ILE A 500 12.69 -19.06 24.62
CA ILE A 500 13.47 -20.30 24.54
C ILE A 500 12.77 -21.36 25.38
N PHE A 501 12.20 -22.34 24.69
CA PHE A 501 11.57 -23.50 25.35
C PHE A 501 12.43 -24.74 25.30
N ARG A 502 12.62 -25.36 26.44
CA ARG A 502 12.99 -26.78 26.66
C ARG A 502 12.28 -27.25 27.93
N PRO A 503 11.56 -28.31 27.95
CA PRO A 503 11.32 -29.46 27.05
C PRO A 503 9.91 -29.46 26.39
N GLU A 504 9.64 -30.45 25.50
CA GLU A 504 8.32 -30.62 24.90
C GLU A 504 7.27 -30.88 26.00
N PRO A 505 6.13 -30.15 25.95
CA PRO A 505 5.07 -30.30 26.94
C PRO A 505 4.31 -31.62 26.72
N PRO A 506 3.66 -32.15 27.77
CA PRO A 506 2.90 -33.39 27.71
C PRO A 506 1.77 -33.32 26.69
N THR A 507 1.40 -34.50 26.14
CA THR A 507 0.27 -34.68 25.24
C THR A 507 -1.05 -34.35 25.96
N GLY A 508 -1.75 -33.30 25.54
CA GLY A 508 -3.04 -32.89 26.14
C GLY A 508 -3.47 -31.48 25.68
N PRO A 509 -4.72 -31.11 25.94
CA PRO A 509 -5.22 -29.77 25.61
C PRO A 509 -4.48 -28.69 26.43
N ILE A 510 -4.20 -27.55 25.79
CA ILE A 510 -3.50 -26.42 26.40
C ILE A 510 -4.50 -25.57 27.18
N ILE A 511 -5.69 -25.40 26.64
CA ILE A 511 -6.85 -24.70 27.23
C ILE A 511 -8.12 -25.50 27.02
N PRO A 512 -9.23 -25.19 27.70
CA PRO A 512 -10.51 -25.83 27.45
C PRO A 512 -10.94 -25.72 25.99
N ASP A 513 -11.48 -26.80 25.44
CA ASP A 513 -11.85 -26.90 24.02
C ASP A 513 -12.86 -25.83 23.60
N GLU A 514 -13.87 -25.54 24.45
CA GLU A 514 -14.85 -24.49 24.19
C GLU A 514 -14.23 -23.10 24.17
N LEU A 515 -13.22 -22.84 25.01
CA LEU A 515 -12.50 -21.58 25.07
C LEU A 515 -11.66 -21.38 23.80
N LEU A 516 -10.98 -22.44 23.34
CA LEU A 516 -10.25 -22.40 22.08
C LEU A 516 -11.20 -22.14 20.91
N ALA A 517 -12.33 -22.83 20.85
CA ALA A 517 -13.31 -22.63 19.78
C ALA A 517 -13.90 -21.22 19.77
N ARG A 518 -14.17 -20.63 20.96
CA ARG A 518 -14.63 -19.23 21.09
C ARG A 518 -13.55 -18.26 20.61
N ALA A 519 -12.31 -18.45 21.04
CA ALA A 519 -11.19 -17.61 20.62
C ALA A 519 -10.99 -17.63 19.09
N LYS A 520 -11.07 -18.81 18.47
CA LYS A 520 -10.98 -18.91 17.00
C LYS A 520 -12.13 -18.20 16.29
N ARG A 521 -13.36 -18.33 16.79
CA ARG A 521 -14.52 -17.62 16.23
C ARG A 521 -14.43 -16.10 16.35
N ASP A 522 -13.82 -15.60 17.43
CA ASP A 522 -13.56 -14.16 17.60
C ASP A 522 -12.27 -13.68 16.91
N GLY A 523 -11.61 -14.55 16.11
CA GLY A 523 -10.52 -14.17 15.21
C GLY A 523 -9.11 -14.26 15.80
N PHE A 524 -8.90 -14.86 16.98
CA PHE A 524 -7.57 -15.04 17.56
C PHE A 524 -6.71 -15.98 16.70
N ALA A 525 -5.56 -15.49 16.25
CA ALA A 525 -4.60 -16.28 15.49
C ALA A 525 -3.87 -17.30 16.37
N ASP A 526 -3.44 -18.43 15.79
CA ASP A 526 -2.66 -19.47 16.50
C ASP A 526 -1.38 -18.88 17.11
N ALA A 527 -0.68 -18.02 16.35
CA ALA A 527 0.53 -17.34 16.82
C ALA A 527 0.27 -16.44 18.02
N TYR A 528 -0.89 -15.75 18.03
CA TYR A 528 -1.25 -14.89 19.17
C TYR A 528 -1.65 -15.70 20.39
N LEU A 529 -2.47 -16.73 20.22
CA LEU A 529 -2.83 -17.68 21.28
C LEU A 529 -1.60 -18.35 21.89
N ALA A 530 -0.66 -18.77 21.06
CA ALA A 530 0.60 -19.36 21.50
C ALA A 530 1.40 -18.38 22.38
N ARG A 531 1.48 -17.11 21.98
CA ARG A 531 2.12 -16.04 22.76
C ARG A 531 1.41 -15.81 24.10
N LEU A 532 0.08 -15.73 24.11
CA LEU A 532 -0.72 -15.54 25.34
C LEU A 532 -0.51 -16.72 26.30
N LEU A 533 -0.53 -17.94 25.78
CA LEU A 533 -0.41 -19.17 26.59
C LEU A 533 1.03 -19.54 26.96
N GLY A 534 2.01 -18.93 26.33
CA GLY A 534 3.43 -19.26 26.51
C GLY A 534 3.78 -20.66 25.99
N CYS A 535 3.24 -21.06 24.85
CA CYS A 535 3.51 -22.34 24.20
C CYS A 535 3.88 -22.16 22.72
N ALA A 536 4.33 -23.24 22.07
CA ALA A 536 4.60 -23.19 20.65
C ALA A 536 3.30 -23.21 19.82
N GLU A 537 3.28 -22.47 18.72
CA GLU A 537 2.10 -22.32 17.82
C GLU A 537 1.54 -23.68 17.33
N HIS A 538 2.44 -24.60 16.97
CA HIS A 538 2.01 -25.93 16.49
C HIS A 538 1.15 -26.70 17.52
N ARG A 539 1.25 -26.40 18.82
CA ARG A 539 0.43 -26.98 19.90
C ARG A 539 -1.00 -26.47 19.85
N VAL A 540 -1.19 -25.17 19.68
CA VAL A 540 -2.52 -24.56 19.49
C VAL A 540 -3.17 -25.16 18.25
N ARG A 541 -2.44 -25.20 17.14
CA ARG A 541 -2.91 -25.78 15.87
C ARG A 541 -3.25 -27.26 15.99
N ALA A 542 -2.48 -28.03 16.77
CA ALA A 542 -2.75 -29.45 17.00
C ALA A 542 -4.05 -29.66 17.79
N GLN A 543 -4.30 -28.89 18.84
CA GLN A 543 -5.56 -28.96 19.59
C GLN A 543 -6.75 -28.56 18.70
N GLY A 544 -6.63 -27.49 17.94
CA GLY A 544 -7.67 -27.06 17.00
C GLY A 544 -8.05 -28.17 15.99
N ARG A 545 -7.04 -28.86 15.44
CA ARG A 545 -7.27 -29.99 14.52
C ARG A 545 -7.97 -31.17 15.21
N MET A 546 -7.61 -31.51 16.45
CA MET A 546 -8.29 -32.59 17.17
C MET A 546 -9.76 -32.27 17.42
N LEU A 547 -10.12 -31.01 17.55
CA LEU A 547 -11.49 -30.53 17.72
C LEU A 547 -12.25 -30.38 16.39
N GLY A 548 -11.59 -30.61 15.25
CA GLY A 548 -12.16 -30.33 13.95
C GLY A 548 -12.38 -28.84 13.63
N LEU A 549 -11.70 -27.96 14.35
CA LEU A 549 -11.73 -26.52 14.06
C LEU A 549 -10.93 -26.26 12.79
N ALA A 550 -11.64 -25.93 11.73
CA ALA A 550 -11.07 -25.58 10.45
C ALA A 550 -11.73 -24.31 9.92
N HIS A 551 -11.00 -23.58 9.11
CA HIS A 551 -11.57 -22.46 8.35
C HIS A 551 -12.68 -23.01 7.43
N GLY A 552 -13.86 -22.42 7.49
CA GLY A 552 -14.80 -22.44 6.39
C GLY A 552 -14.42 -21.35 5.40
N TYR A 553 -14.78 -21.52 4.14
CA TYR A 553 -14.57 -20.50 3.10
C TYR A 553 -15.90 -20.15 2.45
N GLU A 554 -16.11 -18.87 2.24
CA GLU A 554 -17.29 -18.34 1.56
C GLU A 554 -16.90 -17.43 0.40
N ALA A 555 -17.83 -17.26 -0.54
CA ALA A 555 -17.63 -16.46 -1.72
C ALA A 555 -18.25 -15.07 -1.56
N VAL A 556 -17.55 -14.06 -2.07
CA VAL A 556 -18.10 -12.75 -2.40
C VAL A 556 -18.32 -12.73 -3.92
N PRO A 557 -19.58 -12.87 -4.40
CA PRO A 557 -19.87 -12.87 -5.83
C PRO A 557 -19.66 -11.51 -6.46
N VAL A 558 -19.09 -11.48 -7.66
CA VAL A 558 -18.83 -10.25 -8.39
C VAL A 558 -20.02 -9.86 -9.26
N SER A 559 -20.51 -8.63 -9.09
CA SER A 559 -21.60 -8.07 -9.88
C SER A 559 -21.09 -7.59 -11.25
N GLY A 560 -21.94 -7.67 -12.28
CA GLY A 560 -21.56 -7.25 -13.64
C GLY A 560 -20.73 -8.27 -14.43
N VAL A 561 -20.34 -9.39 -13.81
CA VAL A 561 -19.54 -10.44 -14.42
C VAL A 561 -20.12 -11.81 -14.09
N GLU A 562 -20.26 -12.66 -15.09
CA GLU A 562 -20.81 -14.01 -14.87
C GLU A 562 -19.78 -14.91 -14.14
N LYS A 563 -20.25 -15.60 -13.10
CA LYS A 563 -19.50 -16.64 -12.37
C LYS A 563 -18.16 -16.17 -11.75
N ALA A 564 -17.95 -14.88 -11.59
CA ALA A 564 -16.78 -14.36 -10.89
C ALA A 564 -17.05 -14.22 -9.38
N ALA A 565 -16.08 -14.60 -8.57
CA ALA A 565 -16.11 -14.46 -7.12
C ALA A 565 -14.68 -14.48 -6.57
N TYR A 566 -14.49 -13.89 -5.39
CA TYR A 566 -13.32 -14.11 -4.55
C TYR A 566 -13.76 -14.63 -3.18
N TYR A 567 -12.78 -15.11 -2.40
CA TYR A 567 -13.08 -15.96 -1.25
C TYR A 567 -12.44 -15.41 0.02
N TYR A 568 -13.10 -15.63 1.15
CA TYR A 568 -12.59 -15.32 2.48
C TYR A 568 -12.82 -16.48 3.44
N SER A 569 -11.98 -16.59 4.46
CA SER A 569 -12.11 -17.60 5.51
C SER A 569 -12.90 -17.12 6.71
N THR A 570 -13.52 -18.06 7.44
CA THR A 570 -14.18 -17.79 8.72
C THR A 570 -14.25 -19.07 9.57
N TYR A 571 -14.25 -18.89 10.91
CA TYR A 571 -14.60 -19.98 11.83
C TYR A 571 -16.10 -20.01 12.20
N ASN A 572 -16.90 -19.09 11.63
CA ASN A 572 -18.30 -18.89 11.96
C ASN A 572 -19.28 -19.42 10.90
N ALA A 573 -18.78 -20.06 9.84
CA ALA A 573 -19.58 -20.68 8.79
C ALA A 573 -18.89 -21.92 8.24
N PRO A 574 -19.65 -22.86 7.66
CA PRO A 574 -19.08 -24.03 6.98
C PRO A 574 -18.40 -23.64 5.67
N ASP A 575 -17.50 -24.48 5.19
CA ASP A 575 -16.86 -24.30 3.89
C ASP A 575 -17.86 -24.57 2.74
N THR A 576 -18.07 -23.58 1.87
CA THR A 576 -18.97 -23.66 0.72
C THR A 576 -18.24 -23.52 -0.62
N VAL A 577 -16.92 -23.29 -0.59
CA VAL A 577 -16.13 -23.02 -1.80
C VAL A 577 -15.61 -24.32 -2.43
N PRO A 578 -15.97 -24.60 -3.69
CA PRO A 578 -15.55 -25.82 -4.36
C PRO A 578 -14.06 -25.80 -4.72
N VAL A 579 -13.43 -26.96 -4.68
CA VAL A 579 -12.07 -27.18 -5.14
C VAL A 579 -12.10 -27.82 -6.51
N SER A 580 -11.37 -27.28 -7.47
CA SER A 580 -11.26 -27.86 -8.83
C SER A 580 -10.25 -29.01 -8.87
N ASP A 581 -10.30 -29.82 -9.93
CA ASP A 581 -9.30 -30.87 -10.21
C ASP A 581 -8.18 -30.39 -11.15
N ARG A 582 -8.15 -29.08 -11.53
CA ARG A 582 -7.10 -28.52 -12.36
C ARG A 582 -5.75 -28.49 -11.64
N ARG A 583 -4.66 -28.54 -12.41
CA ARG A 583 -3.32 -28.27 -11.88
C ARG A 583 -3.26 -26.83 -11.37
N LYS A 584 -2.74 -26.61 -10.19
CA LYS A 584 -2.80 -25.31 -9.49
C LYS A 584 -1.46 -24.86 -8.97
N ILE A 585 -1.23 -23.56 -9.02
CA ILE A 585 -0.10 -22.91 -8.35
C ILE A 585 -0.63 -21.70 -7.59
N MET A 586 -0.13 -21.53 -6.36
CA MET A 586 -0.47 -20.41 -5.50
C MET A 586 0.61 -19.34 -5.60
N VAL A 587 0.19 -18.08 -5.69
CA VAL A 587 1.06 -16.88 -5.64
C VAL A 587 0.71 -16.10 -4.40
N LEU A 588 1.72 -15.77 -3.58
CA LEU A 588 1.53 -14.91 -2.42
C LEU A 588 1.81 -13.45 -2.78
N GLY A 589 0.86 -12.58 -2.52
CA GLY A 589 0.93 -11.15 -2.79
C GLY A 589 1.81 -10.37 -1.82
N GLY A 590 1.86 -9.05 -2.00
CA GLY A 590 2.72 -8.15 -1.23
C GLY A 590 2.16 -7.68 0.11
N GLY A 591 0.87 -7.94 0.39
CA GLY A 591 0.20 -7.35 1.55
C GLY A 591 -0.03 -5.84 1.38
N PRO A 592 -0.09 -5.06 2.48
CA PRO A 592 -0.31 -3.63 2.42
C PRO A 592 0.89 -2.90 1.80
N ASN A 593 0.60 -1.86 1.04
CA ASN A 593 1.64 -0.95 0.56
C ASN A 593 2.33 -0.26 1.74
N ARG A 594 3.64 -0.09 1.61
CA ARG A 594 4.48 0.64 2.55
C ARG A 594 5.74 1.15 1.86
N ILE A 595 6.41 2.13 2.46
CA ILE A 595 7.70 2.58 1.97
C ILE A 595 8.67 1.39 1.92
N GLY A 596 9.23 1.13 0.76
CA GLY A 596 10.13 -0.01 0.47
C GLY A 596 9.43 -1.26 -0.07
N GLN A 597 8.09 -1.32 -0.08
CA GLN A 597 7.32 -2.41 -0.69
C GLN A 597 5.99 -1.88 -1.24
N GLY A 598 5.99 -1.48 -2.49
CA GLY A 598 4.86 -0.84 -3.18
C GLY A 598 4.29 -1.68 -4.33
N ILE A 599 3.73 -0.99 -5.30
CA ILE A 599 3.01 -1.54 -6.44
C ILE A 599 3.88 -2.39 -7.38
N GLU A 600 5.20 -2.19 -7.37
CA GLU A 600 6.15 -2.94 -8.18
C GLU A 600 6.13 -4.45 -7.88
N PHE A 601 5.81 -4.82 -6.66
CA PHE A 601 5.65 -6.22 -6.28
C PHE A 601 4.27 -6.77 -6.69
N ASP A 602 3.25 -5.93 -6.66
CA ASP A 602 1.93 -6.27 -7.20
C ASP A 602 1.99 -6.52 -8.71
N TYR A 603 2.73 -5.66 -9.44
CA TYR A 603 3.05 -5.86 -10.85
C TYR A 603 3.61 -7.27 -11.13
N CYS A 604 4.59 -7.70 -10.33
CA CYS A 604 5.18 -9.03 -10.47
C CYS A 604 4.17 -10.15 -10.19
N CYS A 605 3.32 -10.01 -9.17
CA CYS A 605 2.28 -10.98 -8.82
C CYS A 605 1.22 -11.10 -9.92
N VAL A 606 0.79 -9.99 -10.52
CA VAL A 606 -0.17 -9.96 -11.62
C VAL A 606 0.38 -10.69 -12.86
N HIS A 607 1.62 -10.37 -13.25
CA HIS A 607 2.27 -11.05 -14.39
C HIS A 607 2.53 -12.53 -14.13
N ALA A 608 2.78 -12.92 -12.86
CA ALA A 608 2.85 -14.33 -12.50
C ALA A 608 1.52 -15.04 -12.72
N ALA A 609 0.41 -14.43 -12.29
CA ALA A 609 -0.92 -14.99 -12.49
C ALA A 609 -1.26 -15.18 -13.98
N PHE A 610 -0.90 -14.19 -14.82
CA PHE A 610 -1.09 -14.28 -16.28
C PHE A 610 -0.26 -15.39 -16.90
N ALA A 611 1.04 -15.48 -16.57
CA ALA A 611 1.93 -16.52 -17.08
C ALA A 611 1.50 -17.92 -16.66
N LEU A 612 1.01 -18.11 -15.42
CA LEU A 612 0.45 -19.38 -14.95
C LEU A 612 -0.78 -19.79 -15.76
N ARG A 613 -1.67 -18.87 -16.04
CA ARG A 613 -2.87 -19.11 -16.86
C ARG A 613 -2.49 -19.50 -18.29
N GLU A 614 -1.53 -18.80 -18.91
CA GLU A 614 -1.00 -19.13 -20.25
C GLU A 614 -0.34 -20.52 -20.28
N ALA A 615 0.33 -20.91 -19.20
CA ALA A 615 0.91 -22.24 -19.04
C ALA A 615 -0.12 -23.35 -18.70
N GLY A 616 -1.42 -23.02 -18.60
CA GLY A 616 -2.52 -23.95 -18.36
C GLY A 616 -2.77 -24.32 -16.89
N TYR A 617 -2.14 -23.62 -15.94
CA TYR A 617 -2.41 -23.78 -14.52
C TYR A 617 -3.60 -22.93 -14.07
N GLU A 618 -4.32 -23.41 -13.06
CA GLU A 618 -5.23 -22.58 -12.28
C GLU A 618 -4.39 -21.75 -11.31
N SER A 619 -4.40 -20.44 -11.48
CA SER A 619 -3.68 -19.52 -10.61
C SER A 619 -4.49 -19.20 -9.37
N ILE A 620 -3.87 -19.34 -8.18
CA ILE A 620 -4.47 -18.97 -6.90
C ILE A 620 -3.68 -17.79 -6.33
N MET A 621 -4.34 -16.64 -6.17
CA MET A 621 -3.77 -15.47 -5.51
C MET A 621 -4.20 -15.43 -4.05
N VAL A 622 -3.27 -15.11 -3.15
CA VAL A 622 -3.56 -14.80 -1.74
C VAL A 622 -3.00 -13.41 -1.43
N ASN A 623 -3.87 -12.47 -1.11
CA ASN A 623 -3.47 -11.11 -0.74
C ASN A 623 -4.58 -10.44 0.09
N CYS A 624 -4.22 -9.36 0.84
CA CYS A 624 -5.15 -8.63 1.72
C CYS A 624 -5.24 -7.13 1.42
N ASN A 625 -4.63 -6.67 0.34
CA ASN A 625 -4.61 -5.26 -0.05
C ASN A 625 -5.76 -4.96 -1.03
N PRO A 626 -6.75 -4.11 -0.68
CA PRO A 626 -7.88 -3.82 -1.57
C PRO A 626 -7.54 -2.89 -2.74
N GLU A 627 -6.41 -2.19 -2.66
CA GLU A 627 -6.02 -1.18 -3.64
C GLU A 627 -5.34 -1.76 -4.88
N THR A 628 -4.94 -3.05 -4.86
CA THR A 628 -4.05 -3.66 -5.86
C THR A 628 -4.80 -4.35 -6.99
N VAL A 629 -4.13 -4.47 -8.15
CA VAL A 629 -4.63 -5.21 -9.31
C VAL A 629 -4.58 -6.73 -9.07
N SER A 630 -3.64 -7.23 -8.26
CA SER A 630 -3.59 -8.66 -7.92
C SER A 630 -4.84 -9.14 -7.18
N THR A 631 -5.55 -8.24 -6.49
CA THR A 631 -6.82 -8.54 -5.83
C THR A 631 -8.05 -8.27 -6.71
N ASP A 632 -7.87 -8.09 -8.00
CA ASP A 632 -8.99 -8.06 -8.93
C ASP A 632 -9.50 -9.46 -9.24
N TYR A 633 -10.83 -9.55 -9.38
CA TYR A 633 -11.54 -10.79 -9.63
C TYR A 633 -11.13 -11.51 -10.93
N ASP A 634 -10.49 -10.79 -11.87
CA ASP A 634 -10.11 -11.28 -13.20
C ASP A 634 -8.59 -11.46 -13.39
N THR A 635 -7.80 -11.14 -12.38
CA THR A 635 -6.34 -11.28 -12.42
C THR A 635 -5.90 -12.73 -12.26
N SER A 636 -6.43 -13.45 -11.29
CA SER A 636 -6.19 -14.87 -11.07
C SER A 636 -7.47 -15.70 -11.26
N ASP A 637 -7.35 -17.03 -11.42
CA ASP A 637 -8.53 -17.92 -11.50
C ASP A 637 -9.26 -18.00 -10.16
N LYS A 638 -8.51 -17.93 -9.04
CA LYS A 638 -9.04 -17.86 -7.68
C LYS A 638 -8.29 -16.80 -6.87
N LEU A 639 -9.04 -15.98 -6.18
CA LEU A 639 -8.50 -15.00 -5.22
C LEU A 639 -9.01 -15.36 -3.82
N TYR A 640 -8.07 -15.55 -2.89
CA TYR A 640 -8.33 -15.58 -1.45
C TYR A 640 -7.94 -14.26 -0.83
N PHE A 641 -8.93 -13.53 -0.33
CA PHE A 641 -8.73 -12.24 0.33
C PHE A 641 -8.42 -12.50 1.81
N GLU A 642 -7.13 -12.78 2.11
CA GLU A 642 -6.69 -13.30 3.40
C GLU A 642 -5.35 -12.69 3.86
N PRO A 643 -5.11 -12.68 5.19
CA PRO A 643 -3.79 -12.32 5.73
C PRO A 643 -2.68 -13.23 5.22
N LEU A 644 -1.51 -12.66 4.98
CA LEU A 644 -0.32 -13.41 4.57
C LEU A 644 0.44 -13.95 5.78
N THR A 645 -0.20 -14.82 6.56
CA THR A 645 0.39 -15.52 7.70
C THR A 645 0.56 -17.02 7.43
N VAL A 646 1.44 -17.67 8.18
CA VAL A 646 1.63 -19.14 8.06
C VAL A 646 0.31 -19.88 8.29
N GLU A 647 -0.49 -19.46 9.27
CA GLU A 647 -1.79 -20.09 9.58
C GLU A 647 -2.76 -20.00 8.39
N ASP A 648 -2.97 -18.79 7.89
CA ASP A 648 -3.97 -18.52 6.84
C ASP A 648 -3.54 -19.15 5.50
N VAL A 649 -2.27 -19.01 5.11
CA VAL A 649 -1.74 -19.61 3.87
C VAL A 649 -1.76 -21.14 3.91
N LEU A 650 -1.37 -21.75 5.04
CA LEU A 650 -1.43 -23.21 5.19
C LEU A 650 -2.87 -23.76 5.13
N ALA A 651 -3.84 -23.00 5.63
CA ALA A 651 -5.24 -23.40 5.57
C ALA A 651 -5.72 -23.45 4.11
N ILE A 652 -5.40 -22.42 3.30
CA ILE A 652 -5.72 -22.39 1.87
C ILE A 652 -4.96 -23.48 1.12
N TYR A 653 -3.66 -23.66 1.40
CA TYR A 653 -2.84 -24.70 0.77
C TYR A 653 -3.42 -26.10 0.98
N ARG A 654 -3.84 -26.42 2.20
CA ARG A 654 -4.45 -27.72 2.53
C ARG A 654 -5.80 -27.95 1.86
N LYS A 655 -6.58 -26.88 1.68
CA LYS A 655 -7.85 -26.91 0.97
C LYS A 655 -7.63 -27.12 -0.53
N GLU A 656 -6.89 -26.26 -1.15
CA GLU A 656 -6.74 -26.21 -2.61
C GLU A 656 -5.74 -27.24 -3.16
N ARG A 657 -4.74 -27.63 -2.37
CA ARG A 657 -3.68 -28.59 -2.73
C ARG A 657 -2.96 -28.20 -4.02
N PRO A 658 -2.44 -26.97 -4.14
CA PRO A 658 -1.65 -26.58 -5.29
C PRO A 658 -0.38 -27.43 -5.37
N GLU A 659 0.23 -27.52 -6.56
CA GLU A 659 1.50 -28.21 -6.77
C GLU A 659 2.66 -27.52 -6.04
N GLY A 660 2.54 -26.19 -5.81
CA GLY A 660 3.47 -25.42 -5.00
C GLY A 660 3.06 -23.96 -4.86
N VAL A 661 3.92 -23.20 -4.19
CA VAL A 661 3.70 -21.81 -3.82
C VAL A 661 4.86 -20.95 -4.32
N ILE A 662 4.56 -19.87 -5.03
CA ILE A 662 5.52 -18.84 -5.44
C ILE A 662 5.55 -17.76 -4.37
N VAL A 663 6.74 -17.50 -3.81
CA VAL A 663 6.97 -16.53 -2.73
C VAL A 663 7.84 -15.33 -3.15
N GLN A 664 8.46 -15.37 -4.32
CA GLN A 664 9.49 -14.39 -4.73
C GLN A 664 8.92 -13.08 -5.26
N PHE A 665 7.63 -12.99 -5.59
CA PHE A 665 7.05 -11.81 -6.26
C PHE A 665 6.42 -10.80 -5.31
N GLY A 666 5.91 -11.22 -4.16
CA GLY A 666 5.25 -10.36 -3.18
C GLY A 666 6.19 -9.57 -2.27
N GLY A 667 7.45 -9.38 -2.65
CA GLY A 667 8.43 -8.70 -1.81
C GLY A 667 8.78 -9.49 -0.56
N GLN A 668 9.11 -8.77 0.54
CA GLN A 668 9.55 -9.41 1.77
C GLN A 668 8.45 -10.18 2.53
N THR A 669 7.19 -9.78 2.33
CA THR A 669 6.06 -10.38 3.04
C THR A 669 5.99 -11.90 2.91
N PRO A 670 5.90 -12.48 1.69
CA PRO A 670 5.89 -13.92 1.55
C PRO A 670 7.21 -14.58 1.89
N LEU A 671 8.35 -13.90 1.75
CA LEU A 671 9.65 -14.44 2.11
C LEU A 671 9.78 -14.70 3.61
N ASN A 672 9.22 -13.82 4.44
CA ASN A 672 9.23 -13.96 5.89
C ASN A 672 8.56 -15.25 6.39
N ILE A 673 7.64 -15.81 5.62
CA ILE A 673 6.91 -17.05 5.97
C ILE A 673 7.35 -18.27 5.14
N ALA A 674 8.18 -18.08 4.11
CA ALA A 674 8.56 -19.14 3.16
C ALA A 674 9.19 -20.36 3.85
N ARG A 675 10.12 -20.14 4.76
CA ARG A 675 10.81 -21.22 5.50
C ARG A 675 9.88 -22.01 6.42
N ASP A 676 8.92 -21.35 7.03
CA ASP A 676 7.93 -22.03 7.89
C ASP A 676 6.89 -22.80 7.09
N LEU A 677 6.54 -22.29 5.90
CA LEU A 677 5.73 -23.05 4.92
C LEU A 677 6.45 -24.30 4.44
N GLU A 678 7.73 -24.18 4.07
CA GLU A 678 8.57 -25.32 3.65
C GLU A 678 8.67 -26.38 4.75
N LYS A 679 8.96 -25.98 6.02
CA LYS A 679 8.97 -26.89 7.18
C LYS A 679 7.61 -27.57 7.39
N ALA A 680 6.52 -26.91 7.02
CA ALA A 680 5.18 -27.50 7.08
C ALA A 680 4.85 -28.42 5.90
N GLY A 681 5.81 -28.64 4.98
CA GLY A 681 5.71 -29.55 3.83
C GLY A 681 5.10 -28.89 2.58
N VAL A 682 5.08 -27.57 2.50
CA VAL A 682 4.64 -26.83 1.31
C VAL A 682 5.78 -26.74 0.30
N PRO A 683 5.63 -27.23 -0.94
CA PRO A 683 6.62 -27.05 -1.99
C PRO A 683 6.72 -25.55 -2.37
N ILE A 684 7.90 -24.98 -2.28
CA ILE A 684 8.18 -23.63 -2.77
C ILE A 684 8.69 -23.72 -4.20
N ILE A 685 8.06 -22.98 -5.12
CA ILE A 685 8.41 -22.95 -6.55
C ILE A 685 9.31 -21.75 -6.80
N GLY A 686 10.40 -21.96 -7.56
CA GLY A 686 11.44 -20.98 -7.82
C GLY A 686 12.65 -21.16 -6.94
N THR A 687 13.31 -20.09 -6.52
CA THR A 687 14.48 -20.14 -5.64
C THR A 687 14.12 -20.70 -4.27
N SER A 688 14.97 -21.59 -3.75
CA SER A 688 14.72 -22.25 -2.46
C SER A 688 14.79 -21.27 -1.28
N PRO A 689 14.03 -21.49 -0.19
CA PRO A 689 14.13 -20.68 1.01
C PRO A 689 15.54 -20.66 1.62
N ASP A 690 16.32 -21.75 1.50
CA ASP A 690 17.71 -21.75 1.99
C ASP A 690 18.63 -20.87 1.15
N THR A 691 18.43 -20.82 -0.16
CA THR A 691 19.14 -19.89 -1.05
C THR A 691 18.84 -18.44 -0.69
N ILE A 692 17.55 -18.13 -0.43
CA ILE A 692 17.14 -16.79 -0.01
C ILE A 692 17.81 -16.41 1.31
N ASP A 693 17.79 -17.29 2.29
CA ASP A 693 18.48 -17.10 3.56
C ASP A 693 20.00 -16.95 3.40
N LEU A 694 20.61 -17.72 2.48
CA LEU A 694 22.05 -17.62 2.21
C LEU A 694 22.41 -16.23 1.68
N ALA A 695 21.59 -15.69 0.77
CA ALA A 695 21.81 -14.36 0.21
C ALA A 695 21.59 -13.24 1.25
N GLU A 696 20.67 -13.44 2.20
CA GLU A 696 20.36 -12.47 3.28
C GLU A 696 21.35 -12.59 4.46
N ASP A 697 21.96 -13.78 4.67
CA ASP A 697 22.98 -14.00 5.71
C ASP A 697 24.35 -13.51 5.22
N ARG A 698 24.79 -12.41 5.80
CA ARG A 698 26.03 -11.71 5.38
C ARG A 698 27.29 -12.57 5.47
N ASP A 699 27.42 -13.44 6.45
CA ASP A 699 28.60 -14.25 6.62
C ASP A 699 28.62 -15.38 5.60
N ARG A 700 27.50 -16.09 5.42
CA ARG A 700 27.34 -17.11 4.37
C ARG A 700 27.56 -16.52 2.98
N PHE A 701 26.98 -15.34 2.72
CA PHE A 701 27.14 -14.65 1.44
C PHE A 701 28.57 -14.21 1.20
N ARG A 702 29.26 -13.66 2.20
CA ARG A 702 30.70 -13.28 2.12
C ARG A 702 31.59 -14.48 1.82
N GLU A 703 31.44 -15.59 2.55
CA GLU A 703 32.18 -16.83 2.30
C GLU A 703 31.98 -17.32 0.84
N MET A 704 30.79 -17.16 0.30
CA MET A 704 30.49 -17.48 -1.09
C MET A 704 31.25 -16.54 -2.05
N MET A 705 31.24 -15.23 -1.80
CA MET A 705 31.95 -14.25 -2.64
C MET A 705 33.47 -14.49 -2.60
N GLU A 706 34.03 -14.81 -1.44
CA GLU A 706 35.45 -15.19 -1.31
C GLU A 706 35.81 -16.42 -2.16
N ARG A 707 34.98 -17.48 -2.13
CA ARG A 707 35.13 -18.66 -2.99
C ARG A 707 35.07 -18.32 -4.48
N LEU A 708 34.20 -17.39 -4.86
CA LEU A 708 34.08 -16.91 -6.22
C LEU A 708 35.17 -15.92 -6.62
N GLY A 709 35.98 -15.41 -5.66
CA GLY A 709 36.96 -14.37 -5.91
C GLY A 709 36.32 -13.04 -6.33
N ILE A 710 35.14 -12.74 -5.86
CA ILE A 710 34.36 -11.51 -6.17
C ILE A 710 34.52 -10.54 -4.99
N PRO A 711 34.93 -9.28 -5.22
CA PRO A 711 35.13 -8.30 -4.16
C PRO A 711 33.81 -7.89 -3.45
N MET A 712 33.90 -7.81 -2.12
CA MET A 712 32.91 -7.16 -1.25
C MET A 712 33.60 -6.12 -0.36
N PRO A 713 32.87 -5.11 0.14
CA PRO A 713 33.41 -4.22 1.19
C PRO A 713 33.81 -5.02 2.43
N GLU A 714 34.89 -4.60 3.07
CA GLU A 714 35.31 -5.22 4.34
C GLU A 714 34.23 -4.99 5.41
N ALA A 715 33.90 -6.04 6.17
CA ALA A 715 32.84 -5.98 7.12
C ALA A 715 33.06 -6.90 8.32
N GLY A 716 32.22 -6.76 9.34
CA GLY A 716 32.17 -7.65 10.49
C GLY A 716 30.99 -7.39 11.39
N MET A 717 30.79 -8.28 12.37
CA MET A 717 29.72 -8.16 13.36
C MET A 717 30.27 -7.81 14.73
N ALA A 718 29.56 -6.98 15.49
CA ALA A 718 29.86 -6.61 16.85
C ALA A 718 28.59 -6.72 17.72
N VAL A 719 28.72 -7.21 18.95
CA VAL A 719 27.63 -7.35 19.91
C VAL A 719 27.68 -6.31 21.03
N ASN A 720 28.75 -5.52 21.08
CA ASN A 720 28.96 -4.45 22.07
C ASN A 720 29.85 -3.33 21.50
N VAL A 721 29.92 -2.21 22.25
CA VAL A 721 30.70 -1.02 21.86
C VAL A 721 32.18 -1.32 21.64
N GLU A 722 32.79 -2.15 22.48
CA GLU A 722 34.25 -2.42 22.41
C GLU A 722 34.59 -3.25 21.16
N GLU A 723 33.81 -4.27 20.85
CA GLU A 723 33.98 -5.03 19.60
C GLU A 723 33.76 -4.13 18.38
N ALA A 724 32.73 -3.24 18.42
CA ALA A 724 32.46 -2.31 17.36
C ALA A 724 33.62 -1.34 17.11
N ARG A 725 34.29 -0.83 18.17
CA ARG A 725 35.44 0.06 18.07
C ARG A 725 36.62 -0.65 17.39
N VAL A 726 37.00 -1.82 17.90
CA VAL A 726 38.08 -2.60 17.33
C VAL A 726 37.82 -2.92 15.86
N LEU A 727 36.60 -3.25 15.52
CA LEU A 727 36.20 -3.56 14.16
C LEU A 727 36.27 -2.31 13.26
N ALA A 728 35.72 -1.18 13.69
CA ALA A 728 35.74 0.06 12.93
C ALA A 728 37.15 0.65 12.76
N GLU A 729 38.04 0.51 13.77
CA GLU A 729 39.46 0.87 13.64
C GLU A 729 40.16 0.02 12.59
N ARG A 730 39.86 -1.29 12.54
CA ARG A 730 40.45 -2.20 11.55
C ARG A 730 39.99 -1.86 10.14
N ILE A 731 38.67 -1.65 9.95
CA ILE A 731 38.06 -1.33 8.65
C ILE A 731 38.41 0.10 8.18
N GLY A 732 38.55 1.03 9.13
CA GLY A 732 38.79 2.46 8.87
C GLY A 732 37.52 3.24 8.51
N TYR A 733 37.36 4.39 9.16
CA TYR A 733 36.21 5.31 8.88
C TYR A 733 36.26 5.91 7.48
N PRO A 734 35.10 6.30 6.89
CA PRO A 734 33.78 6.08 7.39
C PRO A 734 33.34 4.61 7.28
N VAL A 735 32.42 4.20 8.18
CA VAL A 735 31.82 2.88 8.16
C VAL A 735 30.28 3.00 8.12
N MET A 736 29.62 2.00 7.55
CA MET A 736 28.18 1.84 7.60
C MET A 736 27.83 0.92 8.76
N ALA A 737 27.04 1.41 9.71
CA ALA A 737 26.52 0.59 10.80
C ALA A 737 25.02 0.28 10.60
N ARG A 738 24.65 -0.98 10.84
CA ARG A 738 23.24 -1.40 10.75
C ARG A 738 22.95 -2.56 11.70
N PRO A 739 21.72 -2.61 12.27
CA PRO A 739 21.30 -3.77 13.04
C PRO A 739 21.19 -5.00 12.11
N SER A 740 21.57 -6.19 12.59
CA SER A 740 21.35 -7.43 11.86
C SER A 740 19.85 -7.71 11.73
N TYR A 741 19.41 -8.15 10.55
CA TYR A 741 18.03 -8.51 10.25
C TYR A 741 17.02 -7.33 10.27
N VAL A 742 17.38 -6.20 9.71
CA VAL A 742 16.46 -5.06 9.51
C VAL A 742 16.21 -4.83 8.03
N LEU A 743 14.93 -4.73 7.67
CA LEU A 743 14.44 -4.55 6.30
C LEU A 743 14.38 -3.08 5.89
N GLY A 744 14.71 -2.79 4.62
CA GLY A 744 14.54 -1.49 3.99
C GLY A 744 15.43 -0.39 4.60
N GLY A 745 16.66 -0.73 4.99
CA GLY A 745 17.63 0.23 5.50
C GLY A 745 17.34 0.82 6.88
N ARG A 746 16.33 0.31 7.58
CA ARG A 746 15.89 0.85 8.87
C ARG A 746 17.00 0.85 9.91
N GLY A 747 17.31 2.04 10.45
CA GLY A 747 18.35 2.21 11.45
C GLY A 747 19.76 2.12 10.91
N MET A 748 19.97 2.17 9.59
CA MET A 748 21.30 2.28 9.02
C MET A 748 21.82 3.71 9.17
N GLU A 749 23.12 3.83 9.47
CA GLU A 749 23.78 5.13 9.64
C GLU A 749 25.22 5.11 9.15
N ILE A 750 25.63 6.16 8.44
CA ILE A 750 27.02 6.38 8.05
C ILE A 750 27.75 6.99 9.23
N ILE A 751 28.76 6.33 9.70
CA ILE A 751 29.54 6.68 10.90
C ILE A 751 30.91 7.19 10.47
N HIS A 752 31.18 8.45 10.75
CA HIS A 752 32.41 9.11 10.35
C HIS A 752 33.51 9.08 11.40
N ASP A 753 33.16 8.86 12.68
CA ASP A 753 34.09 8.86 13.79
C ASP A 753 33.65 7.93 14.93
N GLU A 754 34.53 7.77 15.91
CA GLU A 754 34.31 6.89 17.06
C GLU A 754 33.15 7.37 17.96
N ASP A 755 33.01 8.69 18.14
CA ASP A 755 31.95 9.24 18.99
C ASP A 755 30.57 8.97 18.41
N MET A 756 30.40 9.04 17.09
CA MET A 756 29.19 8.62 16.40
C MET A 756 28.94 7.14 16.57
N LEU A 757 29.99 6.29 16.41
CA LEU A 757 29.89 4.84 16.57
C LEU A 757 29.36 4.47 17.95
N VAL A 758 29.96 5.04 19.00
CA VAL A 758 29.58 4.75 20.39
C VAL A 758 28.11 5.12 20.64
N ARG A 759 27.68 6.30 20.19
CA ARG A 759 26.27 6.74 20.32
C ARG A 759 25.31 5.81 19.59
N TYR A 760 25.65 5.41 18.36
CA TYR A 760 24.84 4.51 17.56
C TYR A 760 24.70 3.12 18.22
N VAL A 761 25.83 2.52 18.61
CA VAL A 761 25.85 1.17 19.20
C VAL A 761 25.10 1.15 20.54
N GLN A 762 25.27 2.17 21.39
CA GLN A 762 24.52 2.29 22.64
C GLN A 762 23.00 2.33 22.40
N ALA A 763 22.54 3.17 21.48
CA ALA A 763 21.14 3.28 21.13
C ALA A 763 20.57 1.96 20.54
N ALA A 764 21.38 1.25 19.73
CA ALA A 764 20.96 -0.02 19.12
C ALA A 764 20.91 -1.17 20.15
N VAL A 765 21.90 -1.26 21.07
CA VAL A 765 21.95 -2.26 22.13
C VAL A 765 20.82 -2.08 23.15
N ASP A 766 20.47 -0.85 23.48
CA ASP A 766 19.33 -0.54 24.39
C ASP A 766 18.01 -1.05 23.82
N VAL A 767 17.87 -1.08 22.49
CA VAL A 767 16.64 -1.56 21.80
C VAL A 767 16.64 -3.08 21.61
N THR A 768 17.80 -3.69 21.33
CA THR A 768 17.92 -5.14 21.05
C THR A 768 19.24 -5.72 21.59
N PRO A 769 19.32 -6.01 22.90
CA PRO A 769 20.58 -6.39 23.55
C PRO A 769 21.26 -7.68 23.06
N GLU A 770 20.52 -8.56 22.37
CA GLU A 770 21.00 -9.88 21.95
C GLU A 770 21.31 -9.97 20.45
N ARG A 771 21.19 -8.86 19.70
CA ARG A 771 21.39 -8.88 18.25
C ARG A 771 22.69 -8.17 17.87
N PRO A 772 23.54 -8.81 17.05
CA PRO A 772 24.76 -8.18 16.58
C PRO A 772 24.47 -6.99 15.65
N ILE A 773 25.37 -6.01 15.69
CA ILE A 773 25.41 -4.87 14.75
C ILE A 773 26.43 -5.23 13.66
N LEU A 774 26.01 -5.07 12.42
CA LEU A 774 26.90 -5.20 11.28
C LEU A 774 27.59 -3.86 11.01
N ILE A 775 28.90 -3.90 10.79
CA ILE A 775 29.73 -2.75 10.44
C ILE A 775 30.44 -3.07 9.14
N ASP A 776 30.11 -2.32 8.08
CA ASP A 776 30.71 -2.46 6.75
C ASP A 776 31.59 -1.24 6.43
N LYS A 777 32.65 -1.41 5.64
CA LYS A 777 33.37 -0.30 5.04
C LYS A 777 32.40 0.51 4.17
N PHE A 778 32.24 1.79 4.46
CA PHE A 778 31.51 2.69 3.59
C PHE A 778 32.38 3.10 2.39
N LEU A 779 31.88 2.85 1.19
CA LEU A 779 32.58 3.17 -0.06
C LEU A 779 32.23 4.61 -0.49
N GLU A 780 32.92 5.57 0.14
CA GLU A 780 32.64 6.99 -0.08
C GLU A 780 32.92 7.39 -1.54
N ASN A 781 31.97 8.09 -2.16
CA ASN A 781 31.99 8.52 -3.56
C ASN A 781 32.03 7.37 -4.59
N ALA A 782 31.65 6.14 -4.17
CA ALA A 782 31.51 5.06 -5.14
C ALA A 782 30.26 5.29 -6.03
N MET A 783 30.39 4.94 -7.29
CA MET A 783 29.27 4.92 -8.23
C MET A 783 28.47 3.65 -7.97
N GLU A 784 27.17 3.79 -7.66
CA GLU A 784 26.27 2.65 -7.51
C GLU A 784 25.59 2.26 -8.82
N CYS A 785 25.29 0.97 -8.93
CA CYS A 785 24.51 0.43 -10.03
C CYS A 785 23.83 -0.88 -9.64
N GLU A 786 22.79 -1.23 -10.37
CA GLU A 786 22.01 -2.45 -10.17
C GLU A 786 21.92 -3.27 -11.45
N ALA A 787 21.73 -4.59 -11.28
CA ALA A 787 21.45 -5.50 -12.37
C ALA A 787 20.32 -6.46 -11.95
N ASP A 788 19.20 -6.40 -12.65
CA ASP A 788 18.15 -7.42 -12.52
C ASP A 788 18.44 -8.55 -13.49
N ALA A 789 18.32 -9.79 -13.02
CA ALA A 789 18.59 -10.98 -13.77
C ALA A 789 17.43 -11.98 -13.76
N LEU A 790 17.27 -12.68 -14.88
CA LEU A 790 16.51 -13.93 -14.98
C LEU A 790 17.48 -15.11 -14.86
N ALA A 791 17.15 -16.12 -14.08
CA ALA A 791 17.99 -17.32 -13.93
C ALA A 791 17.15 -18.60 -13.91
N ASP A 792 17.75 -19.71 -14.39
CA ASP A 792 17.12 -21.04 -14.48
C ASP A 792 17.82 -22.12 -13.65
N GLY A 793 18.68 -21.68 -12.72
CA GLY A 793 19.55 -22.52 -11.89
C GLY A 793 20.83 -23.00 -12.59
N THR A 794 20.98 -22.78 -13.91
CA THR A 794 22.14 -23.20 -14.71
C THR A 794 22.76 -22.09 -15.55
N ASP A 795 21.96 -21.07 -15.90
CA ASP A 795 22.40 -19.86 -16.61
C ASP A 795 21.61 -18.67 -16.09
N ALA A 796 22.08 -17.46 -16.43
CA ALA A 796 21.41 -16.21 -16.09
C ALA A 796 21.49 -15.20 -17.23
N PHE A 797 20.44 -14.38 -17.39
CA PHE A 797 20.32 -13.33 -18.38
C PHE A 797 20.10 -11.97 -17.71
N VAL A 798 20.92 -10.98 -18.05
CA VAL A 798 20.81 -9.60 -17.58
C VAL A 798 20.40 -8.73 -18.77
N PRO A 799 19.20 -8.13 -18.78
CA PRO A 799 18.75 -7.27 -19.89
C PRO A 799 19.57 -6.02 -20.04
N ALA A 800 19.86 -5.34 -18.92
CA ALA A 800 20.68 -4.14 -18.83
C ALA A 800 21.18 -3.92 -17.40
N VAL A 801 22.27 -3.15 -17.27
CA VAL A 801 22.70 -2.58 -16.00
C VAL A 801 22.06 -1.21 -15.84
N MET A 802 21.61 -0.87 -14.66
CA MET A 802 21.02 0.42 -14.30
C MET A 802 22.05 1.21 -13.46
N GLN A 803 22.38 2.41 -13.90
CA GLN A 803 23.31 3.29 -13.19
C GLN A 803 22.52 4.25 -12.28
N HIS A 804 22.97 4.41 -11.04
CA HIS A 804 22.47 5.46 -10.13
C HIS A 804 23.16 6.80 -10.46
N ILE A 805 22.42 7.88 -10.34
CA ILE A 805 22.96 9.24 -10.54
C ILE A 805 23.63 9.70 -9.26
N GLU A 806 23.03 9.43 -8.09
CA GLU A 806 23.64 9.67 -6.79
C GLU A 806 24.75 8.65 -6.50
N TYR A 807 25.76 9.12 -5.76
CA TYR A 807 26.80 8.24 -5.24
C TYR A 807 26.32 7.39 -4.07
N ALA A 808 27.09 6.37 -3.74
CA ALA A 808 26.84 5.46 -2.62
C ALA A 808 26.52 6.22 -1.32
N GLY A 809 25.52 5.72 -0.61
CA GLY A 809 25.02 6.30 0.63
C GLY A 809 23.57 6.79 0.58
N VAL A 810 22.99 6.89 -0.62
CA VAL A 810 21.54 7.10 -0.82
C VAL A 810 20.91 5.74 -1.14
N HIS A 811 19.78 5.44 -0.50
CA HIS A 811 19.07 4.19 -0.79
C HIS A 811 18.68 4.09 -2.27
N SER A 812 18.86 2.92 -2.89
CA SER A 812 18.60 2.70 -4.32
C SER A 812 17.19 3.08 -4.77
N GLY A 813 16.20 2.93 -3.89
CA GLY A 813 14.83 3.36 -4.14
C GLY A 813 14.64 4.87 -4.22
N ASP A 814 15.51 5.64 -3.57
CA ASP A 814 15.49 7.10 -3.51
C ASP A 814 16.40 7.74 -4.54
N SER A 815 17.31 6.97 -5.15
CA SER A 815 18.21 7.45 -6.18
C SER A 815 17.52 7.59 -7.54
N ALA A 816 17.87 8.64 -8.29
CA ALA A 816 17.62 8.70 -9.72
C ALA A 816 18.47 7.66 -10.45
N CYS A 817 17.89 6.98 -11.43
CA CYS A 817 18.57 5.88 -12.11
C CYS A 817 18.37 5.94 -13.61
N VAL A 818 19.37 5.51 -14.39
CA VAL A 818 19.33 5.55 -15.85
C VAL A 818 19.66 4.20 -16.50
N ILE A 819 18.92 3.84 -17.51
CA ILE A 819 19.15 2.73 -18.46
C ILE A 819 19.13 3.27 -19.90
N PRO A 820 20.16 2.98 -20.71
CA PRO A 820 21.43 2.35 -20.41
C PRO A 820 22.35 3.25 -19.57
N PRO A 821 23.40 2.72 -18.93
CA PRO A 821 24.39 3.50 -18.21
C PRO A 821 25.06 4.58 -19.07
N VAL A 822 25.33 5.77 -18.51
CA VAL A 822 25.93 6.90 -19.23
C VAL A 822 27.41 7.09 -18.94
N SER A 823 27.88 6.66 -17.76
CA SER A 823 29.28 6.90 -17.36
C SER A 823 30.03 5.63 -16.89
N ILE A 824 29.38 4.48 -16.79
CA ILE A 824 30.04 3.21 -16.43
C ILE A 824 30.86 2.70 -17.64
N PRO A 825 32.19 2.52 -17.52
CA PRO A 825 33.01 1.96 -18.59
C PRO A 825 32.58 0.54 -18.98
N GLU A 826 32.71 0.20 -20.26
CA GLU A 826 32.33 -1.11 -20.83
C GLU A 826 32.97 -2.29 -20.09
N LYS A 827 34.23 -2.15 -19.61
CA LYS A 827 34.91 -3.17 -18.84
C LYS A 827 34.19 -3.52 -17.53
N HIS A 828 33.59 -2.52 -16.86
CA HIS A 828 32.85 -2.72 -15.65
C HIS A 828 31.47 -3.29 -15.93
N LEU A 829 30.83 -2.88 -17.03
CA LEU A 829 29.57 -3.50 -17.48
C LEU A 829 29.76 -5.01 -17.75
N ALA A 830 30.85 -5.36 -18.42
CA ALA A 830 31.21 -6.77 -18.65
C ALA A 830 31.46 -7.52 -17.32
N THR A 831 32.17 -6.91 -16.38
CA THR A 831 32.42 -7.48 -15.03
C THR A 831 31.13 -7.67 -14.24
N ILE A 832 30.23 -6.69 -14.21
CA ILE A 832 28.93 -6.77 -13.55
C ILE A 832 28.10 -7.91 -14.12
N ASN A 833 28.02 -8.01 -15.45
CA ASN A 833 27.32 -9.11 -16.11
C ASN A 833 27.88 -10.48 -15.76
N GLU A 834 29.23 -10.61 -15.75
CA GLU A 834 29.92 -11.84 -15.37
C GLU A 834 29.63 -12.19 -13.89
N TYR A 835 29.78 -11.24 -12.99
CA TYR A 835 29.53 -11.46 -11.56
C TYR A 835 28.07 -11.85 -11.31
N THR A 836 27.11 -11.13 -11.89
CA THR A 836 25.68 -11.45 -11.76
C THR A 836 25.40 -12.88 -12.18
N LYS A 837 25.91 -13.34 -13.32
CA LYS A 837 25.72 -14.71 -13.80
C LYS A 837 26.35 -15.75 -12.88
N ARG A 838 27.57 -15.54 -12.47
CA ARG A 838 28.28 -16.46 -11.56
C ARG A 838 27.61 -16.57 -10.22
N ILE A 839 27.14 -15.47 -9.65
CA ILE A 839 26.41 -15.44 -8.37
C ILE A 839 25.06 -16.14 -8.51
N ALA A 840 24.30 -15.87 -9.58
CA ALA A 840 23.03 -16.52 -9.81
C ALA A 840 23.14 -18.04 -9.92
N ILE A 841 24.16 -18.52 -10.62
CA ILE A 841 24.42 -19.96 -10.79
C ILE A 841 24.86 -20.59 -9.47
N GLU A 842 25.81 -19.97 -8.72
CA GLU A 842 26.30 -20.49 -7.43
C GLU A 842 25.19 -20.54 -6.37
N LEU A 843 24.32 -19.53 -6.36
CA LEU A 843 23.14 -19.52 -5.51
C LEU A 843 22.07 -20.52 -5.96
N GLY A 844 22.11 -20.99 -7.20
CA GLY A 844 21.04 -21.82 -7.78
C GLY A 844 19.72 -21.08 -7.91
N VAL A 845 19.76 -19.80 -8.31
CA VAL A 845 18.57 -18.96 -8.47
C VAL A 845 17.69 -19.49 -9.60
N VAL A 846 16.40 -19.60 -9.36
CA VAL A 846 15.37 -19.87 -10.36
C VAL A 846 14.30 -18.79 -10.31
N GLY A 847 14.20 -18.00 -11.37
CA GLY A 847 13.30 -16.84 -11.46
C GLY A 847 14.06 -15.52 -11.49
N LEU A 848 13.76 -14.59 -10.59
CA LEU A 848 14.35 -13.25 -10.52
C LEU A 848 15.47 -13.15 -9.47
N MET A 849 16.45 -12.33 -9.79
CA MET A 849 17.48 -11.87 -8.86
C MET A 849 17.85 -10.40 -9.15
N ASN A 850 17.92 -9.59 -8.11
CA ASN A 850 18.47 -8.23 -8.18
C ASN A 850 19.85 -8.22 -7.51
N MET A 851 20.82 -7.58 -8.15
CA MET A 851 22.17 -7.39 -7.65
C MET A 851 22.49 -5.91 -7.51
N GLN A 852 23.07 -5.52 -6.37
CA GLN A 852 23.55 -4.17 -6.14
C GLN A 852 25.09 -4.15 -6.10
N TYR A 853 25.66 -3.18 -6.80
CA TYR A 853 27.09 -3.01 -6.98
C TYR A 853 27.53 -1.58 -6.67
N ALA A 854 28.78 -1.44 -6.25
CA ALA A 854 29.48 -0.15 -6.15
C ALA A 854 30.81 -0.23 -6.90
N ILE A 855 31.14 0.83 -7.62
CA ILE A 855 32.40 0.94 -8.36
C ILE A 855 33.24 2.02 -7.69
N LEU A 856 34.41 1.64 -7.19
CA LEU A 856 35.39 2.54 -6.56
C LEU A 856 36.79 2.14 -6.96
N ASP A 857 37.64 3.12 -7.30
CA ASP A 857 39.06 2.90 -7.66
C ASP A 857 39.24 1.77 -8.70
N ASP A 858 38.39 1.76 -9.73
CA ASP A 858 38.43 0.79 -10.83
C ASP A 858 38.08 -0.66 -10.41
N VAL A 859 37.50 -0.87 -9.22
CA VAL A 859 37.07 -2.16 -8.69
C VAL A 859 35.53 -2.18 -8.59
N VAL A 860 34.91 -3.28 -9.04
CA VAL A 860 33.49 -3.55 -8.88
C VAL A 860 33.28 -4.37 -7.62
N TYR A 861 32.58 -3.80 -6.64
CA TYR A 861 32.20 -4.44 -5.38
C TYR A 861 30.76 -4.89 -5.41
N VAL A 862 30.47 -6.09 -4.92
CA VAL A 862 29.10 -6.55 -4.64
C VAL A 862 28.66 -6.02 -3.29
N LEU A 863 27.51 -5.35 -3.26
CA LEU A 863 26.90 -4.88 -2.01
C LEU A 863 25.91 -5.90 -1.46
N GLU A 864 24.98 -6.38 -2.29
CA GLU A 864 23.98 -7.40 -1.91
C GLU A 864 23.40 -8.13 -3.12
N ALA A 865 22.84 -9.30 -2.85
CA ALA A 865 22.04 -10.08 -3.79
C ALA A 865 20.66 -10.33 -3.21
N ASN A 866 19.64 -10.06 -4.00
CA ASN A 866 18.23 -10.28 -3.64
C ASN A 866 17.62 -11.31 -4.62
N PRO A 867 17.59 -12.62 -4.31
CA PRO A 867 17.05 -13.65 -5.21
C PRO A 867 15.51 -13.66 -5.21
N ARG A 868 14.94 -12.54 -5.54
CA ARG A 868 13.52 -12.26 -5.59
C ARG A 868 13.23 -11.11 -6.54
N ALA A 869 11.94 -10.79 -6.75
CA ALA A 869 11.55 -9.56 -7.42
C ALA A 869 12.11 -8.33 -6.70
N SER A 870 12.49 -7.34 -7.48
CA SER A 870 12.97 -6.03 -7.02
C SER A 870 11.99 -4.94 -7.43
N ARG A 871 12.20 -3.75 -6.92
CA ARG A 871 11.44 -2.56 -7.31
C ARG A 871 11.73 -2.13 -8.75
N THR A 872 12.90 -2.47 -9.26
CA THR A 872 13.35 -2.09 -10.60
C THR A 872 12.83 -3.00 -11.71
N VAL A 873 12.22 -4.16 -11.38
CA VAL A 873 11.67 -5.11 -12.36
C VAL A 873 10.68 -4.46 -13.34
N PRO A 874 9.68 -3.65 -12.92
CA PRO A 874 8.78 -2.99 -13.90
C PRO A 874 9.53 -1.99 -14.80
N LEU A 875 10.44 -1.22 -14.23
CA LEU A 875 11.28 -0.27 -14.97
C LEU A 875 12.11 -0.98 -16.05
N VAL A 876 12.88 -1.99 -15.65
CA VAL A 876 13.71 -2.80 -16.56
C VAL A 876 12.83 -3.46 -17.63
N SER A 877 11.68 -4.02 -17.22
CA SER A 877 10.74 -4.64 -18.16
C SER A 877 10.30 -3.69 -19.26
N LYS A 878 9.97 -2.44 -18.93
CA LYS A 878 9.44 -1.45 -19.87
C LYS A 878 10.54 -0.79 -20.69
N VAL A 879 11.66 -0.40 -20.09
CA VAL A 879 12.77 0.23 -20.80
C VAL A 879 13.47 -0.75 -21.74
N CYS A 880 13.69 -1.99 -21.29
CA CYS A 880 14.36 -3.03 -22.11
C CYS A 880 13.38 -3.82 -23.01
N ASN A 881 12.06 -3.62 -22.85
CA ASN A 881 11.02 -4.41 -23.52
C ASN A 881 11.21 -5.92 -23.32
N VAL A 882 11.35 -6.33 -22.03
CA VAL A 882 11.51 -7.71 -21.59
C VAL A 882 10.53 -7.99 -20.44
N GLN A 883 9.59 -8.89 -20.62
CA GLN A 883 8.56 -9.19 -19.59
C GLN A 883 9.14 -10.02 -18.44
N MET A 884 9.94 -9.38 -17.59
CA MET A 884 10.77 -10.04 -16.58
C MET A 884 9.97 -10.98 -15.67
N ALA A 885 8.86 -10.52 -15.08
CA ALA A 885 8.08 -11.32 -14.11
C ALA A 885 7.37 -12.52 -14.77
N GLY A 886 6.82 -12.36 -15.97
CA GLY A 886 6.20 -13.45 -16.73
C GLY A 886 7.24 -14.51 -17.14
N LEU A 887 8.39 -14.08 -17.65
CA LEU A 887 9.50 -14.98 -18.01
C LEU A 887 10.07 -15.71 -16.78
N ALA A 888 10.23 -15.03 -15.66
CA ALA A 888 10.64 -15.64 -14.41
C ALA A 888 9.67 -16.75 -13.97
N THR A 889 8.38 -16.53 -14.12
CA THR A 889 7.36 -17.54 -13.81
C THR A 889 7.52 -18.76 -14.70
N ARG A 890 7.79 -18.60 -15.99
CA ARG A 890 8.04 -19.73 -16.91
C ARG A 890 9.30 -20.52 -16.52
N LEU A 891 10.38 -19.84 -16.11
CA LEU A 891 11.58 -20.48 -15.58
C LEU A 891 11.30 -21.25 -14.28
N MET A 892 10.49 -20.71 -13.39
CA MET A 892 10.03 -21.40 -12.18
C MET A 892 9.19 -22.63 -12.49
N LEU A 893 8.49 -22.67 -13.62
CA LEU A 893 7.76 -23.83 -14.11
C LEU A 893 8.66 -24.87 -14.81
N GLY A 894 9.96 -24.62 -14.92
CA GLY A 894 10.95 -25.57 -15.44
C GLY A 894 11.38 -25.31 -16.89
N GLU A 895 10.92 -24.24 -17.55
CA GLU A 895 11.49 -23.82 -18.83
C GLU A 895 12.94 -23.41 -18.64
N LYS A 896 13.73 -23.43 -19.72
CA LYS A 896 15.14 -23.03 -19.68
C LYS A 896 15.35 -21.70 -20.42
N LEU A 897 16.35 -20.94 -19.97
CA LEU A 897 16.70 -19.66 -20.61
C LEU A 897 17.00 -19.81 -22.10
N CYS A 898 17.68 -20.90 -22.48
CA CYS A 898 17.98 -21.18 -23.89
C CYS A 898 16.73 -21.36 -24.78
N ASP A 899 15.60 -21.76 -24.20
CA ASP A 899 14.35 -21.97 -24.92
C ASP A 899 13.53 -20.67 -25.07
N LEU A 900 13.87 -19.63 -24.30
CA LEU A 900 13.16 -18.35 -24.30
C LEU A 900 13.60 -17.41 -25.42
N GLY A 901 14.73 -17.69 -26.09
CA GLY A 901 15.25 -16.87 -27.20
C GLY A 901 15.62 -15.43 -26.78
N LEU A 902 16.09 -15.25 -25.53
CA LEU A 902 16.46 -13.95 -25.01
C LEU A 902 17.81 -13.51 -25.55
N GLU A 903 17.85 -12.27 -26.05
CA GLU A 903 19.08 -11.62 -26.52
C GLU A 903 19.21 -10.23 -25.90
N THR A 904 20.42 -9.83 -25.57
CA THR A 904 20.71 -8.46 -25.14
C THR A 904 20.47 -7.51 -26.31
N LYS A 905 19.56 -6.58 -26.17
CA LYS A 905 19.21 -5.59 -27.18
C LYS A 905 19.96 -4.28 -26.95
N ILE A 906 20.33 -3.62 -28.04
CA ILE A 906 20.75 -2.22 -27.96
C ILE A 906 19.51 -1.37 -27.70
N ILE A 907 19.51 -0.61 -26.62
CA ILE A 907 18.44 0.32 -26.27
C ILE A 907 18.75 1.65 -26.96
N PRO A 908 17.92 2.12 -27.92
CA PRO A 908 18.25 3.31 -28.72
C PRO A 908 17.82 4.63 -28.05
N TYR A 909 17.41 4.61 -26.79
CA TYR A 909 16.93 5.73 -25.99
C TYR A 909 17.39 5.57 -24.55
N TYR A 910 17.18 6.61 -23.74
CA TYR A 910 17.42 6.59 -22.31
C TYR A 910 16.11 6.52 -21.55
N GLY A 911 16.05 5.67 -20.54
CA GLY A 911 15.00 5.66 -19.52
C GLY A 911 15.58 6.13 -18.20
N VAL A 912 15.05 7.21 -17.65
CA VAL A 912 15.44 7.75 -16.34
C VAL A 912 14.28 7.60 -15.37
N LYS A 913 14.56 6.88 -14.27
CA LYS A 913 13.67 6.80 -13.12
C LYS A 913 13.99 7.94 -12.17
N GLU A 914 12.96 8.62 -11.65
CA GLU A 914 13.07 9.58 -10.55
C GLU A 914 12.17 9.17 -9.40
N ALA A 915 12.61 9.43 -8.16
CA ALA A 915 11.86 9.11 -6.96
C ALA A 915 10.91 10.25 -6.56
N VAL A 916 9.78 9.90 -5.94
CA VAL A 916 8.83 10.89 -5.44
C VAL A 916 8.75 10.84 -3.92
N PHE A 917 8.92 11.98 -3.27
CA PHE A 917 9.06 12.09 -1.84
C PHE A 917 7.86 12.77 -1.16
N PRO A 918 7.44 12.31 0.02
CA PRO A 918 6.32 12.90 0.75
C PRO A 918 6.74 14.04 1.72
N PHE A 919 7.89 14.69 1.51
CA PHE A 919 8.41 15.70 2.45
C PHE A 919 7.47 16.89 2.66
N SER A 920 6.67 17.26 1.66
CA SER A 920 5.62 18.28 1.81
C SER A 920 4.57 17.91 2.85
N MET A 921 4.36 16.62 3.12
CA MET A 921 3.44 16.12 4.12
C MET A 921 4.07 16.05 5.52
N PHE A 922 5.40 16.07 5.61
CA PHE A 922 6.20 15.99 6.84
C PHE A 922 7.18 17.17 6.91
N PRO A 923 6.70 18.41 7.07
CA PRO A 923 7.57 19.62 7.02
C PRO A 923 8.59 19.69 8.15
N GLU A 924 8.42 18.89 9.21
CA GLU A 924 9.34 18.76 10.33
C GLU A 924 10.53 17.83 10.05
N VAL A 925 10.47 17.05 8.96
CA VAL A 925 11.50 16.06 8.61
C VAL A 925 12.57 16.70 7.74
N ASP A 926 13.85 16.42 8.06
CA ASP A 926 14.98 16.80 7.22
C ASP A 926 14.90 16.03 5.87
N PRO A 927 14.84 16.71 4.71
CA PRO A 927 14.77 16.08 3.41
C PRO A 927 16.09 15.43 2.94
N LEU A 928 17.17 15.54 3.72
CA LEU A 928 18.45 14.95 3.35
C LEU A 928 18.33 13.44 3.17
N LEU A 929 18.67 12.95 1.98
CA LEU A 929 18.62 11.52 1.64
C LEU A 929 19.78 10.75 2.29
N GLY A 930 19.55 9.48 2.53
CA GLY A 930 20.51 8.62 3.20
C GLY A 930 20.26 7.13 2.88
N PRO A 931 20.82 6.22 3.64
CA PRO A 931 20.72 4.79 3.36
C PRO A 931 19.34 4.19 3.66
N GLU A 932 18.44 4.95 4.31
CA GLU A 932 17.07 4.53 4.58
C GLU A 932 16.10 5.12 3.55
N MET A 933 15.30 4.26 2.91
CA MET A 933 14.34 4.68 1.91
C MET A 933 13.21 5.57 2.47
N ARG A 934 12.89 6.65 1.76
CA ARG A 934 11.87 7.66 2.12
C ARG A 934 10.85 7.94 1.02
N SER A 935 11.14 7.55 -0.24
CA SER A 935 10.22 7.75 -1.37
C SER A 935 8.97 6.89 -1.26
N THR A 936 7.86 7.43 -1.75
CA THR A 936 6.55 6.75 -1.80
C THR A 936 6.27 6.15 -3.16
N GLY A 937 6.87 6.66 -4.22
CA GLY A 937 6.67 6.24 -5.60
C GLY A 937 7.79 6.65 -6.51
N GLU A 938 7.62 6.36 -7.79
CA GLU A 938 8.59 6.65 -8.83
C GLU A 938 7.91 7.07 -10.14
N VAL A 939 8.67 7.75 -10.98
CA VAL A 939 8.27 8.14 -12.34
C VAL A 939 9.34 7.75 -13.35
N LEU A 940 9.00 7.72 -14.63
CA LEU A 940 9.91 7.40 -15.73
C LEU A 940 9.85 8.49 -16.80
N GLY A 941 11.01 9.06 -17.11
CA GLY A 941 11.22 9.89 -18.30
C GLY A 941 11.94 9.10 -19.39
N MET A 942 11.45 9.14 -20.61
CA MET A 942 12.07 8.47 -21.76
C MET A 942 12.34 9.47 -22.88
N ALA A 943 13.56 9.43 -23.46
CA ALA A 943 13.96 10.28 -24.58
C ALA A 943 15.21 9.75 -25.30
N ASP A 944 15.51 10.31 -26.47
CA ASP A 944 16.70 9.95 -27.25
C ASP A 944 18.01 10.48 -26.66
N SER A 945 17.93 11.37 -25.65
CA SER A 945 19.10 11.86 -24.93
C SER A 945 18.88 11.76 -23.41
N PHE A 946 19.97 11.51 -22.68
CA PHE A 946 19.94 11.42 -21.22
C PHE A 946 19.35 12.69 -20.56
N GLY A 947 19.84 13.88 -20.96
CA GLY A 947 19.38 15.15 -20.38
C GLY A 947 17.88 15.39 -20.56
N LEU A 948 17.32 15.04 -21.72
CA LEU A 948 15.88 15.17 -21.94
C LEU A 948 15.08 14.11 -21.18
N ALA A 949 15.58 12.89 -21.08
CA ALA A 949 14.94 11.83 -20.29
C ALA A 949 14.92 12.20 -18.80
N PHE A 950 16.03 12.75 -18.28
CA PHE A 950 16.15 13.23 -16.91
C PHE A 950 15.21 14.41 -16.64
N ALA A 951 15.17 15.42 -17.53
CA ALA A 951 14.26 16.56 -17.40
C ALA A 951 12.79 16.12 -17.38
N LYS A 952 12.40 15.14 -18.20
CA LYS A 952 11.05 14.56 -18.17
C LYS A 952 10.75 13.83 -16.84
N ALA A 953 11.72 13.12 -16.28
CA ALA A 953 11.57 12.44 -15.01
C ALA A 953 11.39 13.44 -13.86
N GLU A 954 12.21 14.49 -13.80
CA GLU A 954 12.08 15.60 -12.85
C GLU A 954 10.71 16.29 -12.94
N GLU A 955 10.28 16.59 -14.17
CA GLU A 955 8.97 17.18 -14.41
C GLU A 955 7.83 16.27 -13.93
N ALA A 956 7.91 14.98 -14.20
CA ALA A 956 6.93 13.99 -13.78
C ALA A 956 6.92 13.79 -12.25
N ALA A 957 8.06 13.97 -11.57
CA ALA A 957 8.19 13.95 -10.12
C ALA A 957 7.69 15.26 -9.45
N GLY A 958 7.34 16.28 -10.24
CA GLY A 958 6.92 17.59 -9.73
C GLY A 958 8.09 18.50 -9.30
N GLN A 959 9.31 18.19 -9.74
CA GLN A 959 10.56 18.90 -9.42
C GLN A 959 11.01 19.73 -10.62
N LEU A 960 10.16 20.64 -11.09
CA LEU A 960 10.44 21.49 -12.24
C LEU A 960 11.61 22.43 -11.98
N CYS A 961 12.67 22.34 -12.79
CA CYS A 961 13.68 23.38 -12.86
C CYS A 961 13.08 24.65 -13.50
N PRO A 962 13.23 25.84 -12.88
CA PRO A 962 12.80 27.08 -13.50
C PRO A 962 13.51 27.29 -14.85
N LEU A 963 12.75 27.59 -15.91
CA LEU A 963 13.31 27.85 -17.24
C LEU A 963 13.74 29.32 -17.40
N ASP A 964 13.27 30.21 -16.51
CA ASP A 964 13.55 31.64 -16.50
C ASP A 964 14.00 32.10 -15.10
N GLY A 965 14.87 33.11 -15.05
CA GLY A 965 15.32 33.72 -13.80
C GLY A 965 16.80 33.58 -13.52
N THR A 966 17.21 33.92 -12.30
CA THR A 966 18.59 33.81 -11.81
C THR A 966 18.75 32.58 -10.93
N VAL A 967 19.67 31.72 -11.28
CA VAL A 967 19.98 30.50 -10.51
C VAL A 967 21.28 30.69 -9.73
N LEU A 968 21.24 30.41 -8.42
CA LEU A 968 22.43 30.26 -7.61
C LEU A 968 22.82 28.78 -7.58
N ILE A 969 24.00 28.47 -8.11
CA ILE A 969 24.53 27.11 -8.12
C ILE A 969 25.61 26.97 -7.06
N THR A 970 25.45 26.04 -6.14
CA THR A 970 26.48 25.64 -5.18
C THR A 970 26.76 24.15 -5.38
N VAL A 971 28.00 23.80 -5.63
CA VAL A 971 28.41 22.41 -5.88
C VAL A 971 29.59 22.04 -4.99
N ALA A 972 29.73 20.78 -4.66
CA ALA A 972 30.90 20.26 -3.99
C ALA A 972 32.17 20.54 -4.83
N GLU A 973 33.34 20.59 -4.19
CA GLU A 973 34.60 20.91 -4.89
C GLU A 973 34.90 19.91 -6.02
N ARG A 974 34.57 18.64 -5.82
CA ARG A 974 34.70 17.55 -6.79
C ARG A 974 33.82 17.70 -8.04
N ASP A 975 32.72 18.45 -7.94
CA ASP A 975 31.71 18.60 -9.00
C ASP A 975 31.84 19.94 -9.74
N ARG A 976 32.95 20.69 -9.54
CA ARG A 976 33.18 22.02 -10.12
C ARG A 976 33.73 22.01 -11.54
N GLU A 977 34.20 20.87 -12.03
CA GLU A 977 34.66 20.67 -13.39
C GLU A 977 33.52 20.12 -14.27
#